data_687b19df604fbc4dbd9819c3e28897f5
#
_entry.id   687b19df604fbc4dbd9819c3e28897f5
#
_cell.length_a   1.000
_cell.length_b   1.000
_cell.length_c   1.000
_cell.angle_alpha   90.00
_cell.angle_beta   90.00
_cell.angle_gamma   90.00
#
_symmetry.space_group_name_H-M   'P 1'
#
loop_
_entity.id
_entity.type
_entity.pdbx_description
1 polymer ?
#
loop_
_entity_poly.entity_id
_entity_poly.type
_entity_poly.pdbx_seq_one_letter_code
_entity_poly.pdbx_strand_id
1 'polypeptide(L)'
;MEVANNREKSNEKIAILIKGDVAHLHNEIAQLGGQIKFISGNICAVNIPASALNQLADNSKIQRIEEGRVMVQTLNDKMLINNRIDLVHQGVSPLTQGYDGSNVIVGIIDTGLDFTHPDFKDSLGQSRALWIWDHLLANAGNTPAPYNYGQEFSKADIDGGLANAHVDQTAHGTHVTGIATANGDTMIAFKGAAPKADIIAVSLNFNQGDDTWLSSIADAVAYIFNKADSLNKPCVINISAGTYLGSHDGKDLQAQTIDNLIQAQPGRMVVAAAGNAGNYPLHIQHTLTNDTLFTWFKKTSANPIFIEFWSDTSDLKNVQFCLGADQSNPYFEDRGQIQWTGITPHLGILGMDTIWSYSGNRIAIIQTYGQLISGRYSMTYVIIPDSTTYFFRLMSKGTGKLDTWSFEMVSSALPPASVYPFISKYKLPDFNQNICSSFQCSDVVLCVGQYVNRNNYIDVNGNLQTFATTEGALAASSSKGPTRDGRTKPDITSTGEVTLSALKLSSAAWFLANQPFKLAQGGMHIRDGGTSSAAPVVAGTIALYLQKNPLATWQDIRNRVLLCSKTDNFTGTNLPNNNWGFGKLDALNVLTGCNALSVQEEHSNSVQIFPNPTSTSFTIITSEKENLIALQLYNSLGQIVHLENQF
;
A
#
# COMPACT_ATOMS: atom_id res chain seq x y z
N MET A 1 -5.05 40.29 -14.63
CA MET A 1 -5.50 41.70 -14.67
C MET A 1 -7.01 41.85 -14.87
N GLU A 2 -7.67 41.09 -15.75
CA GLU A 2 -9.14 41.19 -15.95
C GLU A 2 -9.99 40.81 -14.74
N VAL A 3 -9.55 39.83 -13.93
CA VAL A 3 -10.25 39.41 -12.70
C VAL A 3 -10.10 40.43 -11.57
N ALA A 4 -9.01 41.17 -11.52
CA ALA A 4 -8.80 42.26 -10.56
C ALA A 4 -9.70 43.44 -10.85
N ASN A 5 -9.82 43.84 -12.12
CA ASN A 5 -10.65 44.98 -12.54
C ASN A 5 -12.17 44.77 -12.35
N ASN A 6 -12.66 43.53 -12.36
CA ASN A 6 -14.08 43.25 -12.12
C ASN A 6 -14.47 43.27 -10.64
N ARG A 7 -13.54 43.14 -9.71
CA ARG A 7 -13.77 43.17 -8.27
C ARG A 7 -13.84 44.58 -7.69
N GLU A 8 -13.10 45.52 -8.27
CA GLU A 8 -13.13 46.93 -7.86
C GLU A 8 -14.53 47.58 -8.00
N LYS A 9 -15.42 46.92 -8.75
CA LYS A 9 -16.80 47.39 -8.96
C LYS A 9 -17.84 46.60 -8.15
N SER A 10 -17.44 45.64 -7.32
CA SER A 10 -18.37 44.78 -6.59
C SER A 10 -18.62 45.29 -5.16
N ASN A 11 -19.87 45.23 -4.72
CA ASN A 11 -20.27 45.44 -3.31
C ASN A 11 -19.97 44.20 -2.43
N GLU A 12 -19.23 43.23 -2.93
CA GLU A 12 -18.82 42.04 -2.17
C GLU A 12 -17.92 42.49 -1.00
N LYS A 13 -18.27 42.06 0.22
CA LYS A 13 -17.46 42.33 1.41
C LYS A 13 -16.29 41.36 1.48
N ILE A 14 -15.10 41.92 1.64
CA ILE A 14 -13.85 41.18 1.82
C ILE A 14 -13.31 41.37 3.24
N ALA A 15 -12.61 40.37 3.75
CA ALA A 15 -11.93 40.42 5.04
C ALA A 15 -10.45 40.77 4.82
N ILE A 16 -10.00 41.84 5.47
CA ILE A 16 -8.64 42.35 5.38
C ILE A 16 -8.05 42.63 6.76
N LEU A 17 -6.72 42.65 6.86
CA LEU A 17 -5.98 43.20 8.00
C LEU A 17 -5.37 44.51 7.59
N ILE A 18 -5.58 45.56 8.40
CA ILE A 18 -5.01 46.88 8.19
C ILE A 18 -4.07 47.20 9.35
N LYS A 19 -2.84 47.54 9.05
CA LYS A 19 -1.88 48.08 10.00
C LYS A 19 -1.79 49.59 9.82
N GLY A 20 -1.97 50.37 10.91
CA GLY A 20 -1.93 51.82 10.86
C GLY A 20 -2.39 52.48 12.15
N ASP A 21 -2.81 53.77 12.06
CA ASP A 21 -3.41 54.52 13.15
C ASP A 21 -4.88 54.10 13.34
N VAL A 22 -5.09 53.05 14.11
CA VAL A 22 -6.40 52.39 14.27
C VAL A 22 -7.45 53.33 14.85
N ALA A 23 -7.06 54.26 15.72
CA ALA A 23 -8.00 55.26 16.30
C ALA A 23 -8.59 56.20 15.24
N HIS A 24 -7.79 56.55 14.26
CA HIS A 24 -8.20 57.41 13.14
C HIS A 24 -9.03 56.66 12.09
N LEU A 25 -8.69 55.40 11.87
CA LEU A 25 -9.33 54.56 10.85
C LEU A 25 -10.73 54.08 11.22
N HIS A 26 -11.12 54.14 12.48
CA HIS A 26 -12.42 53.63 12.94
C HIS A 26 -13.62 54.26 12.21
N ASN A 27 -13.63 55.60 12.14
CA ASN A 27 -14.71 56.36 11.48
C ASN A 27 -14.68 56.22 9.96
N GLU A 28 -13.50 56.18 9.38
CA GLU A 28 -13.32 56.06 7.94
C GLU A 28 -13.77 54.66 7.42
N ILE A 29 -13.38 53.59 8.12
CA ILE A 29 -13.83 52.25 7.78
C ILE A 29 -15.37 52.17 7.82
N ALA A 30 -16.00 52.76 8.82
CA ALA A 30 -17.46 52.81 8.93
C ALA A 30 -18.10 53.61 7.78
N GLN A 31 -17.53 54.74 7.38
CA GLN A 31 -18.00 55.55 6.25
C GLN A 31 -17.90 54.82 4.91
N LEU A 32 -16.90 53.97 4.76
CA LEU A 32 -16.71 53.14 3.58
C LEU A 32 -17.57 51.86 3.60
N GLY A 33 -18.50 51.72 4.53
CA GLY A 33 -19.39 50.55 4.66
C GLY A 33 -18.72 49.34 5.25
N GLY A 34 -17.53 49.51 5.83
CA GLY A 34 -16.77 48.45 6.51
C GLY A 34 -17.15 48.30 7.99
N GLN A 35 -16.72 47.20 8.58
CA GLN A 35 -16.89 46.89 10.00
C GLN A 35 -15.59 46.35 10.57
N ILE A 36 -15.10 46.93 11.65
CA ILE A 36 -13.97 46.38 12.41
C ILE A 36 -14.47 45.22 13.25
N LYS A 37 -13.83 44.06 13.10
CA LYS A 37 -14.12 42.85 13.87
C LYS A 37 -13.41 42.84 15.22
N PHE A 38 -12.12 43.15 15.22
CA PHE A 38 -11.28 43.29 16.42
C PHE A 38 -10.05 44.14 16.11
N ILE A 39 -9.38 44.60 17.18
CA ILE A 39 -8.15 45.38 17.15
C ILE A 39 -7.10 44.66 18.00
N SER A 40 -5.87 44.57 17.48
CA SER A 40 -4.71 44.06 18.18
C SER A 40 -3.51 44.99 17.97
N GLY A 41 -3.19 45.82 18.97
CA GLY A 41 -2.16 46.87 18.87
C GLY A 41 -2.49 47.87 17.77
N ASN A 42 -1.63 48.02 16.78
CA ASN A 42 -1.83 48.90 15.63
C ASN A 42 -2.38 48.20 14.38
N ILE A 43 -2.98 47.00 14.56
CA ILE A 43 -3.61 46.22 13.49
C ILE A 43 -5.09 46.05 13.78
N CYS A 44 -5.94 46.26 12.78
CA CYS A 44 -7.36 45.96 12.85
C CYS A 44 -7.78 44.97 11.78
N ALA A 45 -8.62 44.00 12.17
CA ALA A 45 -9.28 43.08 11.25
C ALA A 45 -10.63 43.70 10.82
N VAL A 46 -10.84 43.82 9.52
CA VAL A 46 -11.95 44.58 8.94
C VAL A 46 -12.67 43.73 7.90
N ASN A 47 -14.01 43.83 7.89
CA ASN A 47 -14.84 43.46 6.74
C ASN A 47 -15.24 44.71 6.00
N ILE A 48 -14.91 44.84 4.71
CA ILE A 48 -15.16 46.05 3.93
C ILE A 48 -15.56 45.72 2.48
N PRO A 49 -16.40 46.54 1.81
CA PRO A 49 -16.65 46.36 0.38
C PRO A 49 -15.34 46.41 -0.43
N ALA A 50 -15.17 45.49 -1.39
CA ALA A 50 -13.96 45.45 -2.21
C ALA A 50 -13.71 46.75 -2.99
N SER A 51 -14.78 47.48 -3.36
CA SER A 51 -14.74 48.80 -4.00
C SER A 51 -14.08 49.89 -3.16
N ALA A 52 -13.97 49.69 -1.84
CA ALA A 52 -13.36 50.67 -0.93
C ALA A 52 -11.84 50.53 -0.79
N LEU A 53 -11.24 49.45 -1.34
CA LEU A 53 -9.80 49.17 -1.17
C LEU A 53 -8.89 50.26 -1.69
N ASN A 54 -9.17 50.86 -2.86
CA ASN A 54 -8.35 51.90 -3.44
C ASN A 54 -8.37 53.17 -2.58
N GLN A 55 -9.54 53.52 -2.05
CA GLN A 55 -9.68 54.65 -1.18
C GLN A 55 -8.95 54.49 0.16
N LEU A 56 -8.90 53.24 0.70
CA LEU A 56 -8.10 52.91 1.87
C LEU A 56 -6.59 52.92 1.57
N ALA A 57 -6.20 52.50 0.38
CA ALA A 57 -4.78 52.43 -0.01
C ALA A 57 -4.14 53.82 -0.13
N ASP A 58 -4.93 54.84 -0.47
CA ASP A 58 -4.49 56.24 -0.58
C ASP A 58 -4.39 56.98 0.77
N ASN A 59 -4.83 56.32 1.87
CA ASN A 59 -4.80 56.93 3.19
C ASN A 59 -3.41 56.88 3.83
N SER A 60 -2.77 58.03 4.06
CA SER A 60 -1.45 58.16 4.66
C SER A 60 -1.31 57.63 6.10
N LYS A 61 -2.42 57.33 6.78
CA LYS A 61 -2.47 56.74 8.12
C LYS A 61 -2.38 55.20 8.09
N ILE A 62 -2.49 54.62 6.90
CA ILE A 62 -2.36 53.18 6.68
C ILE A 62 -0.93 52.87 6.26
N GLN A 63 -0.31 51.96 6.98
CA GLN A 63 1.04 51.47 6.70
C GLN A 63 1.02 50.24 5.78
N ARG A 64 0.00 49.39 5.92
CA ARG A 64 -0.12 48.12 5.18
C ARG A 64 -1.53 47.59 5.20
N ILE A 65 -1.98 47.05 4.07
CA ILE A 65 -3.22 46.30 3.93
C ILE A 65 -2.85 44.89 3.46
N GLU A 66 -3.39 43.89 4.13
CA GLU A 66 -3.27 42.49 3.73
C GLU A 66 -4.65 41.89 3.52
N GLU A 67 -4.90 41.36 2.33
CA GLU A 67 -6.09 40.56 2.06
C GLU A 67 -5.84 39.13 2.53
N GLY A 68 -6.71 38.57 3.37
CA GLY A 68 -6.61 37.24 3.93
C GLY A 68 -6.93 36.11 2.95
N ARG A 69 -6.55 36.24 1.69
CA ARG A 69 -6.64 35.19 0.68
C ARG A 69 -5.32 34.50 0.52
N VAL A 70 -4.91 33.79 1.53
CA VAL A 70 -4.18 32.54 1.31
C VAL A 70 -5.26 31.50 1.03
N MET A 71 -5.28 30.90 -0.15
CA MET A 71 -5.95 29.63 -0.32
C MET A 71 -5.21 28.66 0.62
N VAL A 72 -5.68 28.57 1.86
CA VAL A 72 -5.25 27.52 2.77
C VAL A 72 -5.83 26.22 2.20
N GLN A 73 -5.11 25.61 1.29
CA GLN A 73 -5.33 24.22 0.97
C GLN A 73 -4.69 23.44 2.10
N THR A 74 -5.50 22.77 2.87
CA THR A 74 -5.08 21.80 3.85
C THR A 74 -4.42 20.64 3.10
N LEU A 75 -3.16 20.31 3.41
CA LEU A 75 -2.30 19.55 2.48
C LEU A 75 -2.43 18.02 2.63
N ASN A 76 -2.91 17.46 3.73
CA ASN A 76 -3.30 16.05 3.85
C ASN A 76 -4.82 15.83 3.79
N ASP A 77 -5.55 16.90 3.63
CA ASP A 77 -6.98 16.89 3.38
C ASP A 77 -7.36 15.98 2.20
N LYS A 78 -6.56 16.00 1.11
CA LYS A 78 -6.81 15.17 -0.07
C LYS A 78 -6.88 13.68 0.24
N MET A 79 -5.95 13.15 1.05
CA MET A 79 -5.97 11.74 1.45
C MET A 79 -7.19 11.44 2.30
N LEU A 80 -7.51 12.28 3.27
CA LEU A 80 -8.69 12.11 4.13
C LEU A 80 -9.97 12.23 3.32
N ILE A 81 -10.09 13.27 2.46
CA ILE A 81 -11.27 13.55 1.62
C ILE A 81 -11.45 12.45 0.57
N ASN A 82 -10.38 12.08 -0.15
CA ASN A 82 -10.45 11.09 -1.21
C ASN A 82 -10.87 9.71 -0.71
N ASN A 83 -10.65 9.40 0.57
CA ASN A 83 -11.09 8.16 1.20
C ASN A 83 -12.28 8.36 2.17
N ARG A 84 -12.86 9.58 2.24
CA ARG A 84 -13.99 9.97 3.12
C ARG A 84 -13.72 9.71 4.61
N ILE A 85 -12.45 9.82 5.02
CA ILE A 85 -12.02 9.69 6.42
C ILE A 85 -12.36 10.96 7.20
N ASP A 86 -12.29 12.12 6.56
CA ASP A 86 -12.69 13.42 7.12
C ASP A 86 -14.14 13.41 7.63
N LEU A 87 -15.05 12.77 6.91
CA LEU A 87 -16.45 12.61 7.31
C LEU A 87 -16.59 11.69 8.53
N VAL A 88 -15.72 10.68 8.65
CA VAL A 88 -15.67 9.80 9.83
C VAL A 88 -15.17 10.55 11.06
N HIS A 89 -14.13 11.36 10.91
CA HIS A 89 -13.62 12.20 12.00
C HIS A 89 -14.67 13.21 12.49
N GLN A 90 -15.49 13.75 11.57
CA GLN A 90 -16.55 14.69 11.88
C GLN A 90 -17.80 14.01 12.49
N GLY A 91 -17.91 12.69 12.39
CA GLY A 91 -19.11 11.98 12.85
C GLY A 91 -20.35 12.29 12.03
N VAL A 92 -20.20 12.45 10.72
CA VAL A 92 -21.33 12.75 9.81
C VAL A 92 -22.36 11.63 9.83
N SER A 93 -23.64 12.01 9.89
CA SER A 93 -24.76 11.06 9.86
C SER A 93 -24.58 10.00 8.74
N PRO A 94 -24.86 8.70 9.01
CA PRO A 94 -25.54 8.12 10.19
C PRO A 94 -24.61 7.75 11.37
N LEU A 95 -23.36 8.21 11.39
CA LEU A 95 -22.51 8.05 12.57
C LEU A 95 -23.06 8.87 13.75
N THR A 96 -22.97 8.31 14.95
CA THR A 96 -23.44 8.94 16.19
C THR A 96 -22.38 9.83 16.84
N GLN A 97 -21.12 9.67 16.42
CA GLN A 97 -19.95 10.43 16.88
C GLN A 97 -18.82 10.34 15.87
N GLY A 98 -17.80 11.19 16.02
CA GLY A 98 -16.53 11.07 15.29
C GLY A 98 -15.70 9.90 15.84
N TYR A 99 -14.93 9.27 14.94
CA TYR A 99 -13.96 8.23 15.28
C TYR A 99 -12.57 8.68 14.85
N ASP A 100 -11.56 8.47 15.69
CA ASP A 100 -10.20 8.98 15.55
C ASP A 100 -9.11 7.93 15.86
N GLY A 101 -9.50 6.68 16.09
CA GLY A 101 -8.61 5.55 16.40
C GLY A 101 -8.29 5.39 17.89
N SER A 102 -8.94 6.14 18.78
CA SER A 102 -8.73 6.02 20.24
C SER A 102 -8.96 4.57 20.71
N ASN A 103 -8.10 4.10 21.62
CA ASN A 103 -8.11 2.74 22.18
C ASN A 103 -7.86 1.61 21.18
N VAL A 104 -7.28 1.90 20.02
CA VAL A 104 -6.84 0.92 19.03
C VAL A 104 -5.34 1.03 18.85
N ILE A 105 -4.66 -0.09 18.62
CA ILE A 105 -3.25 -0.12 18.27
C ILE A 105 -3.11 -0.21 16.74
N VAL A 106 -2.28 0.68 16.19
CA VAL A 106 -1.76 0.55 14.84
C VAL A 106 -0.32 0.05 14.93
N GLY A 107 -0.12 -1.19 14.51
CA GLY A 107 1.21 -1.78 14.36
C GLY A 107 1.84 -1.36 13.03
N ILE A 108 3.10 -0.98 13.04
CA ILE A 108 3.85 -0.64 11.83
C ILE A 108 5.09 -1.54 11.74
N ILE A 109 5.19 -2.30 10.68
CA ILE A 109 6.35 -3.14 10.38
C ILE A 109 7.02 -2.55 9.14
N ASP A 110 8.16 -1.87 9.33
CA ASP A 110 8.82 -1.06 8.31
C ASP A 110 10.30 -0.81 8.65
N THR A 111 10.90 0.29 8.16
CA THR A 111 12.32 0.66 8.36
C THR A 111 12.62 1.34 9.69
N GLY A 112 11.60 1.60 10.51
CA GLY A 112 11.72 2.29 11.81
C GLY A 112 10.72 3.42 11.96
N LEU A 113 10.90 4.21 13.01
CA LEU A 113 10.05 5.35 13.37
C LEU A 113 10.87 6.48 13.95
N ASP A 114 10.80 7.68 13.40
CA ASP A 114 11.26 8.87 14.11
C ASP A 114 10.23 9.30 15.16
N PHE A 115 10.29 8.67 16.33
CA PHE A 115 9.40 8.93 17.48
C PHE A 115 9.54 10.36 18.04
N THR A 116 10.55 11.12 17.62
CA THR A 116 10.75 12.51 18.04
C THR A 116 9.83 13.48 17.30
N HIS A 117 9.29 13.05 16.14
CA HIS A 117 8.39 13.87 15.34
C HIS A 117 7.13 14.26 16.15
N PRO A 118 6.75 15.55 16.20
CA PRO A 118 5.60 16.03 16.98
C PRO A 118 4.28 15.32 16.67
N ASP A 119 4.08 14.90 15.41
CA ASP A 119 2.85 14.20 14.98
C ASP A 119 2.65 12.83 15.65
N PHE A 120 3.66 12.29 16.33
CA PHE A 120 3.57 11.04 17.08
C PHE A 120 3.50 11.24 18.59
N LYS A 121 3.27 12.46 19.04
CA LYS A 121 3.11 12.79 20.46
C LYS A 121 1.65 13.05 20.80
N ASP A 122 1.32 12.92 22.08
CA ASP A 122 0.02 13.32 22.61
C ASP A 122 0.02 14.81 23.00
N SER A 123 -1.11 15.31 23.50
CA SER A 123 -1.27 16.71 23.92
C SER A 123 -0.40 17.12 25.11
N LEU A 124 0.23 16.18 25.79
CA LEU A 124 1.19 16.40 26.89
C LEU A 124 2.64 16.33 26.38
N GLY A 125 2.85 16.14 25.08
CA GLY A 125 4.16 15.98 24.47
C GLY A 125 4.81 14.61 24.67
N GLN A 126 4.06 13.63 25.22
CA GLN A 126 4.54 12.27 25.40
C GLN A 126 4.33 11.45 24.14
N SER A 127 5.17 10.42 23.94
CA SER A 127 5.07 9.53 22.80
C SER A 127 3.75 8.74 22.78
N ARG A 128 3.12 8.62 21.58
CA ARG A 128 2.05 7.64 21.31
C ARG A 128 2.60 6.28 20.87
N ALA A 129 3.92 6.18 20.61
CA ALA A 129 4.58 4.89 20.42
C ALA A 129 4.70 4.20 21.79
N LEU A 130 3.98 3.08 21.96
CA LEU A 130 3.99 2.30 23.19
C LEU A 130 5.23 1.41 23.28
N TRP A 131 5.65 0.89 22.12
CA TRP A 131 6.87 0.10 21.96
C TRP A 131 7.50 0.30 20.59
N ILE A 132 8.82 0.24 20.57
CA ILE A 132 9.63 0.11 19.35
C ILE A 132 10.50 -1.13 19.52
N TRP A 133 10.45 -2.07 18.57
CA TRP A 133 11.38 -3.19 18.49
C TRP A 133 12.25 -3.03 17.25
N ASP A 134 13.55 -2.86 17.44
CA ASP A 134 14.52 -2.66 16.38
C ASP A 134 15.35 -3.92 16.17
N HIS A 135 15.12 -4.60 15.04
CA HIS A 135 15.79 -5.85 14.67
C HIS A 135 17.26 -5.66 14.30
N LEU A 136 17.68 -4.43 13.95
CA LEU A 136 19.05 -4.13 13.51
C LEU A 136 20.02 -3.96 14.70
N LEU A 137 19.50 -3.66 15.87
CA LEU A 137 20.33 -3.42 17.02
C LEU A 137 20.76 -4.73 17.67
N ALA A 138 22.05 -4.82 18.00
CA ALA A 138 22.56 -5.95 18.77
C ALA A 138 21.92 -5.99 20.17
N ASN A 139 21.73 -7.20 20.72
CA ASN A 139 21.20 -7.38 22.06
C ASN A 139 22.04 -6.62 23.10
N ALA A 140 21.39 -5.75 23.88
CA ALA A 140 21.97 -4.96 24.97
C ALA A 140 21.27 -5.20 26.31
N GLY A 141 20.59 -6.36 26.45
CA GLY A 141 19.85 -6.71 27.66
C GLY A 141 18.38 -6.32 27.67
N ASN A 142 17.91 -5.64 26.62
CA ASN A 142 16.51 -5.24 26.41
C ASN A 142 15.86 -5.95 25.21
N THR A 143 16.29 -7.14 24.89
CA THR A 143 15.74 -7.98 23.83
C THR A 143 14.41 -8.58 24.25
N PRO A 144 13.35 -8.52 23.41
CA PRO A 144 12.06 -9.08 23.79
C PRO A 144 12.07 -10.62 23.77
N ALA A 145 11.58 -11.23 24.86
CA ALA A 145 11.36 -12.67 24.90
C ALA A 145 10.08 -13.04 24.13
N PRO A 146 10.01 -14.19 23.46
CA PRO A 146 11.04 -15.25 23.35
C PRO A 146 11.99 -15.09 22.14
N TYR A 147 11.97 -13.95 21.45
CA TYR A 147 12.63 -13.75 20.15
C TYR A 147 14.16 -13.75 20.25
N ASN A 148 14.73 -13.20 21.33
CA ASN A 148 16.17 -13.22 21.65
C ASN A 148 17.07 -12.48 20.64
N TYR A 149 16.55 -11.52 19.88
CA TYR A 149 17.32 -10.63 19.00
C TYR A 149 16.72 -9.22 18.99
N GLY A 150 17.49 -8.26 18.47
CA GLY A 150 17.08 -6.86 18.42
C GLY A 150 17.06 -6.19 19.81
N GLN A 151 16.54 -4.98 19.86
CA GLN A 151 16.31 -4.23 21.11
C GLN A 151 14.87 -3.71 21.14
N GLU A 152 14.24 -3.85 22.30
CA GLU A 152 12.91 -3.29 22.58
C GLU A 152 13.04 -2.02 23.42
N PHE A 153 12.26 -1.01 23.06
CA PHE A 153 12.10 0.23 23.82
C PHE A 153 10.63 0.43 24.15
N SER A 154 10.32 0.50 25.44
CA SER A 154 8.98 0.82 25.93
C SER A 154 8.69 2.32 25.82
N LYS A 155 7.41 2.71 25.97
CA LYS A 155 7.02 4.13 26.08
C LYS A 155 7.84 4.88 27.15
N ALA A 156 8.11 4.24 28.28
CA ALA A 156 8.92 4.85 29.35
C ALA A 156 10.37 5.10 28.88
N ASP A 157 10.96 4.17 28.13
CA ASP A 157 12.30 4.34 27.55
C ASP A 157 12.31 5.46 26.50
N ILE A 158 11.26 5.53 25.66
CA ILE A 158 11.11 6.55 24.63
C ILE A 158 10.97 7.93 25.25
N ASP A 159 10.05 8.12 26.20
CA ASP A 159 9.81 9.38 26.89
C ASP A 159 10.98 9.76 27.80
N GLY A 160 11.70 8.76 28.33
CA GLY A 160 12.91 8.93 29.15
C GLY A 160 14.18 9.20 28.34
N GLY A 161 14.13 9.20 27.01
CA GLY A 161 15.29 9.46 26.15
C GLY A 161 16.30 8.30 26.08
N LEU A 162 15.87 7.07 26.38
CA LEU A 162 16.71 5.87 26.35
C LEU A 162 16.68 5.15 24.97
N ALA A 163 15.76 5.54 24.09
CA ALA A 163 15.61 4.92 22.75
C ALA A 163 16.52 5.54 21.68
N ASN A 164 17.55 6.28 22.03
CA ASN A 164 18.41 7.02 21.08
C ASN A 164 19.23 6.13 20.14
N ALA A 165 19.36 4.84 20.43
CA ALA A 165 20.02 3.90 19.53
C ALA A 165 19.14 3.54 18.30
N HIS A 166 17.81 3.64 18.46
CA HIS A 166 16.88 3.38 17.36
C HIS A 166 16.88 4.52 16.35
N VAL A 167 16.94 4.17 15.07
CA VAL A 167 16.90 5.13 13.97
C VAL A 167 16.07 4.54 12.82
N ASP A 168 15.09 5.29 12.33
CA ASP A 168 14.47 4.93 11.03
C ASP A 168 15.52 4.98 9.92
N GLN A 169 15.78 3.84 9.27
CA GLN A 169 16.91 3.68 8.34
C GLN A 169 16.77 4.55 7.09
N THR A 170 15.58 4.63 6.53
CA THR A 170 15.35 5.27 5.23
C THR A 170 14.35 6.42 5.26
N ALA A 171 13.76 6.72 6.40
CA ALA A 171 12.63 7.63 6.60
C ALA A 171 11.28 7.09 6.05
N HIS A 172 11.25 5.88 5.48
CA HIS A 172 10.04 5.30 4.92
C HIS A 172 9.03 4.92 6.01
N GLY A 173 9.47 4.26 7.09
CA GLY A 173 8.60 3.87 8.19
C GLY A 173 7.97 5.08 8.92
N THR A 174 8.71 6.17 9.08
CA THR A 174 8.19 7.44 9.61
C THR A 174 7.07 8.00 8.72
N HIS A 175 7.27 8.01 7.41
CA HIS A 175 6.28 8.47 6.44
C HIS A 175 5.00 7.63 6.48
N VAL A 176 5.14 6.30 6.46
CA VAL A 176 4.05 5.32 6.53
C VAL A 176 3.26 5.45 7.85
N THR A 177 3.98 5.57 8.97
CA THR A 177 3.36 5.78 10.29
C THR A 177 2.54 7.07 10.32
N GLY A 178 3.06 8.15 9.71
CA GLY A 178 2.36 9.43 9.64
C GLY A 178 1.04 9.35 8.85
N ILE A 179 1.01 8.61 7.74
CA ILE A 179 -0.23 8.39 6.97
C ILE A 179 -1.29 7.70 7.82
N ALA A 180 -0.90 6.70 8.59
CA ALA A 180 -1.82 5.97 9.44
C ALA A 180 -2.24 6.77 10.68
N THR A 181 -1.31 7.47 11.35
CA THR A 181 -1.50 7.88 12.75
C THR A 181 -1.09 9.31 13.12
N ALA A 182 -0.56 10.15 12.19
CA ALA A 182 -0.19 11.52 12.53
C ALA A 182 -1.34 12.27 13.20
N ASN A 183 -1.07 12.96 14.32
CA ASN A 183 -2.10 13.72 15.04
C ASN A 183 -2.45 15.06 14.34
N GLY A 184 -1.55 15.58 13.49
CA GLY A 184 -1.68 16.84 12.78
C GLY A 184 -1.35 18.07 13.65
N ASP A 185 -0.65 17.91 14.78
CA ASP A 185 -0.32 19.01 15.70
C ASP A 185 0.57 20.08 15.06
N THR A 186 1.46 19.65 14.15
CA THR A 186 2.34 20.58 13.44
C THR A 186 1.58 21.41 12.40
N MET A 187 0.66 20.76 11.71
CA MET A 187 -0.31 21.37 10.79
C MET A 187 -1.47 20.39 10.62
N ILE A 188 -2.69 20.81 10.91
CA ILE A 188 -3.93 19.99 10.75
C ILE A 188 -4.00 19.34 9.36
N ALA A 189 -3.37 19.95 8.37
CA ALA A 189 -3.24 19.49 7.00
C ALA A 189 -2.57 18.13 6.82
N PHE A 190 -1.76 17.67 7.77
CA PHE A 190 -1.00 16.42 7.66
C PHE A 190 -1.50 15.33 8.63
N LYS A 191 -2.73 15.44 9.06
CA LYS A 191 -3.39 14.48 9.93
C LYS A 191 -3.50 13.10 9.26
N GLY A 192 -3.14 12.05 9.98
CA GLY A 192 -3.29 10.67 9.54
C GLY A 192 -4.73 10.16 9.64
N ALA A 193 -4.94 8.92 9.17
CA ALA A 193 -6.26 8.31 9.15
C ALA A 193 -6.82 8.02 10.56
N ALA A 194 -5.98 7.59 11.50
CA ALA A 194 -6.33 7.28 12.90
C ALA A 194 -5.46 8.08 13.88
N PRO A 195 -5.69 9.40 14.02
CA PRO A 195 -4.76 10.33 14.67
C PRO A 195 -4.62 10.16 16.19
N LYS A 196 -5.46 9.36 16.82
CA LYS A 196 -5.36 9.04 18.26
C LYS A 196 -5.09 7.56 18.54
N ALA A 197 -4.78 6.78 17.52
CA ALA A 197 -4.34 5.40 17.73
C ALA A 197 -3.00 5.37 18.45
N ASP A 198 -2.83 4.36 19.31
CA ASP A 198 -1.53 4.02 19.88
C ASP A 198 -0.67 3.33 18.79
N ILE A 199 0.64 3.47 18.89
CA ILE A 199 1.58 2.98 17.89
C ILE A 199 2.47 1.89 18.52
N ILE A 200 2.69 0.80 17.78
CA ILE A 200 3.78 -0.15 18.03
C ILE A 200 4.56 -0.27 16.74
N ALA A 201 5.85 0.07 16.75
CA ALA A 201 6.69 0.01 15.56
C ALA A 201 7.72 -1.12 15.67
N VAL A 202 7.91 -1.84 14.56
CA VAL A 202 8.99 -2.81 14.40
C VAL A 202 9.85 -2.40 13.22
N SER A 203 11.15 -2.19 13.46
CA SER A 203 12.14 -1.87 12.44
C SER A 203 12.79 -3.15 11.94
N LEU A 204 12.48 -3.51 10.68
CA LEU A 204 13.03 -4.70 10.03
C LEU A 204 14.45 -4.46 9.51
N ASN A 205 15.21 -5.54 9.38
CA ASN A 205 16.47 -5.54 8.66
C ASN A 205 16.22 -5.75 7.16
N PHE A 206 16.38 -4.70 6.35
CA PHE A 206 16.27 -4.76 4.89
C PHE A 206 17.61 -4.98 4.17
N ASN A 207 18.69 -5.31 4.89
CA ASN A 207 19.98 -5.59 4.27
C ASN A 207 19.87 -6.85 3.41
N GLN A 208 20.33 -6.75 2.16
CA GLN A 208 20.35 -7.87 1.23
C GLN A 208 21.30 -8.97 1.75
N GLY A 209 20.81 -10.20 1.79
CA GLY A 209 21.60 -11.36 2.24
C GLY A 209 21.28 -11.84 3.67
N ASP A 210 20.30 -11.26 4.34
CA ASP A 210 19.81 -11.79 5.62
C ASP A 210 18.76 -12.89 5.36
N ASP A 211 19.14 -14.13 5.58
CA ASP A 211 18.27 -15.30 5.40
C ASP A 211 17.12 -15.34 6.42
N THR A 212 17.12 -14.47 7.44
CA THR A 212 16.12 -14.40 8.50
C THR A 212 14.92 -13.51 8.16
N TRP A 213 14.95 -12.81 7.03
CA TRP A 213 13.95 -11.80 6.67
C TRP A 213 12.50 -12.33 6.68
N LEU A 214 12.30 -13.55 6.16
CA LEU A 214 10.97 -14.16 6.10
C LEU A 214 10.42 -14.50 7.50
N SER A 215 11.23 -15.04 8.41
CA SER A 215 10.80 -15.34 9.78
C SER A 215 10.60 -14.08 10.59
N SER A 216 11.42 -13.04 10.39
CA SER A 216 11.38 -11.80 11.15
C SER A 216 10.08 -11.00 10.96
N ILE A 217 9.41 -11.10 9.82
CA ILE A 217 8.07 -10.50 9.62
C ILE A 217 7.02 -11.23 10.45
N ALA A 218 7.03 -12.57 10.46
CA ALA A 218 6.09 -13.35 11.29
C ALA A 218 6.31 -13.08 12.78
N ASP A 219 7.56 -12.98 13.21
CA ASP A 219 7.92 -12.61 14.58
C ASP A 219 7.41 -11.20 14.93
N ALA A 220 7.56 -10.24 14.03
CA ALA A 220 7.07 -8.87 14.22
C ALA A 220 5.54 -8.82 14.36
N VAL A 221 4.80 -9.57 13.53
CA VAL A 221 3.34 -9.69 13.63
C VAL A 221 2.93 -10.29 14.97
N ALA A 222 3.57 -11.40 15.36
CA ALA A 222 3.31 -12.07 16.65
C ALA A 222 3.62 -11.15 17.84
N TYR A 223 4.75 -10.45 17.79
CA TYR A 223 5.15 -9.49 18.80
C TYR A 223 4.11 -8.38 19.00
N ILE A 224 3.68 -7.73 17.90
CA ILE A 224 2.71 -6.64 17.99
C ILE A 224 1.37 -7.13 18.54
N PHE A 225 0.86 -8.28 18.06
CA PHE A 225 -0.40 -8.82 18.59
C PHE A 225 -0.29 -9.22 20.05
N ASN A 226 0.82 -9.81 20.49
CA ASN A 226 1.03 -10.15 21.90
C ASN A 226 1.06 -8.90 22.81
N LYS A 227 1.68 -7.80 22.34
CA LYS A 227 1.66 -6.51 23.07
C LYS A 227 0.25 -5.94 23.13
N ALA A 228 -0.51 -6.00 22.01
CA ALA A 228 -1.89 -5.53 21.96
C ALA A 228 -2.79 -6.32 22.92
N ASP A 229 -2.63 -7.64 22.98
CA ASP A 229 -3.36 -8.52 23.90
C ASP A 229 -3.07 -8.18 25.36
N SER A 230 -1.80 -7.88 25.70
CA SER A 230 -1.43 -7.49 27.05
C SER A 230 -2.13 -6.21 27.54
N LEU A 231 -2.61 -5.38 26.58
CA LEU A 231 -3.37 -4.16 26.84
C LEU A 231 -4.89 -4.34 26.64
N ASN A 232 -5.36 -5.53 26.22
CA ASN A 232 -6.74 -5.80 25.84
C ASN A 232 -7.26 -4.80 24.80
N LYS A 233 -6.44 -4.46 23.79
CA LYS A 233 -6.78 -3.53 22.71
C LYS A 233 -6.84 -4.25 21.37
N PRO A 234 -7.83 -3.91 20.51
CA PRO A 234 -7.82 -4.36 19.14
C PRO A 234 -6.63 -3.75 18.40
N CYS A 235 -6.16 -4.47 17.37
CA CYS A 235 -4.94 -4.11 16.67
C CYS A 235 -5.05 -4.35 15.17
N VAL A 236 -4.64 -3.36 14.38
CA VAL A 236 -4.38 -3.50 12.95
C VAL A 236 -2.91 -3.26 12.67
N ILE A 237 -2.30 -4.14 11.89
CA ILE A 237 -0.88 -4.04 11.52
C ILE A 237 -0.78 -3.62 10.05
N ASN A 238 0.05 -2.63 9.75
CA ASN A 238 0.45 -2.26 8.40
C ASN A 238 1.83 -2.81 8.09
N ILE A 239 1.97 -3.48 6.93
CA ILE A 239 3.24 -3.96 6.40
C ILE A 239 3.44 -3.37 5.02
N SER A 240 4.33 -2.36 4.91
CA SER A 240 4.65 -1.71 3.64
C SER A 240 5.95 -2.25 3.02
N ALA A 241 6.13 -3.57 3.10
CA ALA A 241 7.29 -4.31 2.62
C ALA A 241 6.86 -5.63 1.97
N GLY A 242 7.68 -6.16 1.05
CA GLY A 242 7.43 -7.43 0.38
C GLY A 242 8.54 -7.81 -0.59
N THR A 243 8.47 -9.03 -1.10
CA THR A 243 9.38 -9.57 -2.13
C THR A 243 8.60 -10.00 -3.36
N TYR A 244 9.25 -9.98 -4.51
CA TYR A 244 8.72 -10.54 -5.76
C TYR A 244 9.22 -11.96 -6.04
N LEU A 245 9.99 -12.55 -5.12
CA LEU A 245 10.35 -13.96 -5.14
C LEU A 245 9.37 -14.77 -4.30
N GLY A 246 9.03 -15.99 -4.72
CA GLY A 246 8.14 -16.87 -4.00
C GLY A 246 6.95 -17.38 -4.82
N SER A 247 6.02 -18.05 -4.15
CA SER A 247 4.94 -18.81 -4.79
C SER A 247 3.79 -17.99 -5.37
N HIS A 248 3.66 -16.75 -4.99
CA HIS A 248 2.56 -15.84 -5.37
C HIS A 248 1.14 -16.41 -5.18
N ASP A 249 0.97 -17.29 -4.20
CA ASP A 249 -0.32 -17.90 -3.88
C ASP A 249 -0.70 -17.82 -2.38
N GLY A 250 0.16 -17.20 -1.56
CA GLY A 250 -0.09 -17.02 -0.14
C GLY A 250 -0.19 -18.32 0.67
N LYS A 251 0.48 -19.38 0.21
CA LYS A 251 0.44 -20.71 0.86
C LYS A 251 1.79 -21.17 1.38
N ASP A 252 2.77 -20.29 1.40
CA ASP A 252 4.01 -20.50 2.11
C ASP A 252 3.80 -20.41 3.64
N LEU A 253 4.78 -20.89 4.41
CA LEU A 253 4.64 -20.96 5.87
C LEU A 253 4.55 -19.58 6.53
N GLN A 254 5.18 -18.55 5.98
CA GLN A 254 5.08 -17.19 6.49
C GLN A 254 3.64 -16.68 6.36
N ALA A 255 3.04 -16.81 5.18
CA ALA A 255 1.66 -16.40 4.93
C ALA A 255 0.69 -17.15 5.86
N GLN A 256 0.84 -18.49 5.97
CA GLN A 256 0.02 -19.31 6.87
C GLN A 256 0.17 -18.92 8.34
N THR A 257 1.40 -18.58 8.78
CA THR A 257 1.65 -18.14 10.15
C THR A 257 0.94 -16.82 10.45
N ILE A 258 1.03 -15.85 9.55
CA ILE A 258 0.35 -14.57 9.68
C ILE A 258 -1.17 -14.75 9.67
N ASP A 259 -1.69 -15.60 8.78
CA ASP A 259 -3.12 -15.92 8.73
C ASP A 259 -3.61 -16.51 10.06
N ASN A 260 -2.87 -17.46 10.62
CA ASN A 260 -3.20 -18.07 11.91
C ASN A 260 -3.18 -17.03 13.05
N LEU A 261 -2.22 -16.11 13.06
CA LEU A 261 -2.14 -15.05 14.07
C LEU A 261 -3.31 -14.07 13.99
N ILE A 262 -3.77 -13.75 12.78
CA ILE A 262 -4.97 -12.91 12.58
C ILE A 262 -6.22 -13.65 13.06
N GLN A 263 -6.36 -14.92 12.69
CA GLN A 263 -7.54 -15.74 12.97
C GLN A 263 -7.66 -16.18 14.42
N ALA A 264 -6.58 -16.07 15.20
CA ALA A 264 -6.53 -16.55 16.59
C ALA A 264 -7.55 -15.86 17.49
N GLN A 265 -7.89 -14.60 17.24
CA GLN A 265 -8.88 -13.85 18.01
C GLN A 265 -9.49 -12.68 17.21
N PRO A 266 -10.70 -12.21 17.60
CA PRO A 266 -11.30 -11.00 17.02
C PRO A 266 -10.47 -9.75 17.34
N GLY A 267 -10.72 -8.66 16.62
CA GLY A 267 -10.02 -7.39 16.80
C GLY A 267 -8.65 -7.35 16.16
N ARG A 268 -8.27 -8.33 15.32
CA ARG A 268 -6.97 -8.38 14.63
C ARG A 268 -7.12 -8.29 13.12
N MET A 269 -6.22 -7.52 12.48
CA MET A 269 -6.10 -7.48 11.02
C MET A 269 -4.67 -7.13 10.61
N VAL A 270 -4.26 -7.62 9.43
CA VAL A 270 -3.02 -7.22 8.76
C VAL A 270 -3.37 -6.64 7.39
N VAL A 271 -2.78 -5.49 7.07
CA VAL A 271 -2.88 -4.79 5.80
C VAL A 271 -1.50 -4.72 5.19
N ALA A 272 -1.37 -5.05 3.92
CA ALA A 272 -0.09 -5.08 3.25
C ALA A 272 -0.12 -4.35 1.90
N ALA A 273 1.00 -3.70 1.55
CA ALA A 273 1.19 -3.06 0.27
C ALA A 273 1.30 -4.11 -0.86
N ALA A 274 0.62 -3.87 -1.98
CA ALA A 274 0.61 -4.80 -3.12
C ALA A 274 1.96 -4.89 -3.85
N GLY A 275 2.77 -3.84 -3.76
CA GLY A 275 4.02 -3.68 -4.50
C GLY A 275 3.93 -2.61 -5.58
N ASN A 276 5.09 -2.21 -6.11
CA ASN A 276 5.23 -1.08 -7.03
C ASN A 276 5.80 -1.49 -8.40
N ALA A 277 5.50 -2.71 -8.84
CA ALA A 277 5.99 -3.28 -10.10
C ALA A 277 4.96 -3.32 -11.24
N GLY A 278 3.85 -2.57 -11.12
CA GLY A 278 2.77 -2.59 -12.11
C GLY A 278 3.18 -2.21 -13.53
N ASN A 279 4.26 -1.46 -13.69
CA ASN A 279 4.87 -1.06 -14.96
C ASN A 279 6.11 -1.87 -15.36
N TYR A 280 6.42 -2.96 -14.63
CA TYR A 280 7.53 -3.87 -14.96
C TYR A 280 6.99 -5.20 -15.48
N PRO A 281 7.45 -5.69 -16.63
CA PRO A 281 7.14 -7.02 -17.13
C PRO A 281 8.06 -8.04 -16.42
N LEU A 282 7.68 -8.47 -15.21
CA LEU A 282 8.51 -9.31 -14.37
C LEU A 282 8.00 -10.76 -14.23
N HIS A 283 6.90 -11.10 -14.87
CA HIS A 283 6.29 -12.43 -14.81
C HIS A 283 6.25 -13.09 -16.18
N ILE A 284 6.49 -14.38 -16.20
CA ILE A 284 6.15 -15.27 -17.32
C ILE A 284 5.46 -16.52 -16.83
N GLN A 285 4.52 -17.01 -17.63
CA GLN A 285 3.97 -18.35 -17.48
C GLN A 285 4.32 -19.17 -18.73
N HIS A 286 5.16 -20.21 -18.58
CA HIS A 286 5.36 -21.23 -19.61
C HIS A 286 4.24 -22.27 -19.49
N THR A 287 3.31 -22.27 -20.44
CA THR A 287 2.27 -23.29 -20.61
C THR A 287 2.67 -24.18 -21.76
N LEU A 288 3.03 -25.42 -21.44
CA LEU A 288 3.63 -26.38 -22.36
C LEU A 288 2.59 -27.43 -22.80
N THR A 289 2.48 -27.62 -24.09
CA THR A 289 1.60 -28.60 -24.74
C THR A 289 2.39 -29.57 -25.61
N ASN A 290 3.41 -30.20 -25.03
CA ASN A 290 4.39 -31.05 -25.70
C ASN A 290 5.31 -30.28 -26.66
N ASP A 291 5.67 -29.06 -26.32
CA ASP A 291 6.57 -28.18 -27.07
C ASP A 291 7.70 -27.64 -26.17
N THR A 292 8.51 -26.77 -26.73
CA THR A 292 9.60 -26.11 -25.99
C THR A 292 9.37 -24.60 -26.04
N LEU A 293 9.43 -23.95 -24.87
CA LEU A 293 9.43 -22.51 -24.71
C LEU A 293 10.71 -22.06 -24.01
N PHE A 294 11.05 -20.77 -24.17
CA PHE A 294 12.17 -20.18 -23.42
C PHE A 294 11.97 -18.68 -23.18
N THR A 295 12.72 -18.17 -22.18
CA THR A 295 12.86 -16.73 -21.90
C THR A 295 14.32 -16.44 -21.55
N TRP A 296 14.79 -15.25 -21.96
CA TRP A 296 16.13 -14.77 -21.63
C TRP A 296 16.13 -13.92 -20.37
N PHE A 297 17.24 -14.07 -19.62
CA PHE A 297 17.60 -13.25 -18.46
C PHE A 297 18.95 -12.60 -18.72
N LYS A 298 19.06 -11.30 -18.42
CA LYS A 298 20.30 -10.56 -18.62
C LYS A 298 20.47 -9.48 -17.56
N LYS A 299 21.69 -9.35 -17.09
CA LYS A 299 22.12 -8.30 -16.17
C LYS A 299 23.27 -7.50 -16.76
N THR A 300 23.31 -6.22 -16.46
CA THR A 300 24.40 -5.32 -16.91
C THR A 300 25.59 -5.31 -15.95
N SER A 301 25.45 -5.91 -14.78
CA SER A 301 26.51 -6.10 -13.77
C SER A 301 26.95 -7.55 -13.68
N ALA A 302 28.12 -7.81 -13.13
CA ALA A 302 28.62 -9.15 -12.86
C ALA A 302 27.98 -9.84 -11.63
N ASN A 303 26.99 -9.21 -11.01
CA ASN A 303 26.26 -9.79 -9.87
C ASN A 303 25.46 -11.01 -10.33
N PRO A 304 25.25 -12.00 -9.45
CA PRO A 304 24.44 -13.17 -9.76
C PRO A 304 23.04 -12.81 -10.27
N ILE A 305 22.51 -13.63 -11.18
CA ILE A 305 21.11 -13.59 -11.63
C ILE A 305 20.35 -14.68 -10.88
N PHE A 306 19.26 -14.28 -10.24
CA PHE A 306 18.37 -15.20 -9.54
C PHE A 306 17.15 -15.47 -10.41
N ILE A 307 16.87 -16.75 -10.66
CA ILE A 307 15.67 -17.20 -11.36
C ILE A 307 14.97 -18.19 -10.44
N GLU A 308 13.74 -17.89 -10.08
CA GLU A 308 12.92 -18.81 -9.31
C GLU A 308 11.63 -19.08 -10.07
N PHE A 309 11.32 -20.35 -10.30
CA PHE A 309 10.02 -20.72 -10.85
C PHE A 309 9.24 -21.66 -9.94
N TRP A 310 7.94 -21.55 -10.03
CA TRP A 310 6.98 -22.30 -9.23
C TRP A 310 5.97 -23.02 -10.11
N SER A 311 5.52 -24.18 -9.63
CA SER A 311 4.53 -24.98 -10.32
C SER A 311 3.80 -25.90 -9.36
N ASP A 312 2.58 -26.27 -9.70
CA ASP A 312 1.88 -27.32 -8.97
C ASP A 312 2.52 -28.68 -9.26
N THR A 313 2.45 -29.60 -8.29
CA THR A 313 3.11 -30.91 -8.41
C THR A 313 2.58 -31.73 -9.58
N SER A 314 1.31 -31.56 -9.96
CA SER A 314 0.70 -32.21 -11.12
C SER A 314 1.30 -31.76 -12.45
N ASP A 315 1.66 -30.48 -12.53
CA ASP A 315 2.16 -29.84 -13.74
C ASP A 315 3.67 -30.13 -13.95
N LEU A 316 4.49 -29.91 -12.91
CA LEU A 316 5.95 -29.92 -13.09
C LEU A 316 6.56 -31.32 -13.27
N LYS A 317 5.89 -32.39 -12.81
CA LYS A 317 6.40 -33.76 -12.93
C LYS A 317 6.68 -34.21 -14.37
N ASN A 318 6.00 -33.61 -15.36
CA ASN A 318 6.13 -33.93 -16.77
C ASN A 318 6.87 -32.84 -17.56
N VAL A 319 7.51 -31.91 -16.86
CA VAL A 319 8.29 -30.82 -17.44
C VAL A 319 9.77 -31.05 -17.19
N GLN A 320 10.56 -30.88 -18.24
CA GLN A 320 12.00 -30.74 -18.16
C GLN A 320 12.41 -29.31 -18.42
N PHE A 321 13.47 -28.89 -17.77
CA PHE A 321 14.02 -27.54 -17.92
C PHE A 321 15.54 -27.57 -18.07
N CYS A 322 16.10 -26.52 -18.65
CA CYS A 322 17.51 -26.41 -18.95
C CYS A 322 17.91 -24.92 -18.99
N LEU A 323 19.11 -24.61 -18.50
CA LEU A 323 19.72 -23.31 -18.70
C LEU A 323 20.76 -23.35 -19.82
N GLY A 324 20.66 -22.39 -20.74
CA GLY A 324 21.65 -22.14 -21.77
C GLY A 324 22.15 -20.71 -21.73
N ALA A 325 23.12 -20.43 -22.58
CA ALA A 325 23.66 -19.09 -22.77
C ALA A 325 23.76 -18.77 -24.26
N ASP A 326 23.28 -17.57 -24.64
CA ASP A 326 23.37 -17.02 -25.98
C ASP A 326 24.21 -15.75 -25.96
N GLN A 327 24.79 -15.39 -27.09
CA GLN A 327 25.54 -14.15 -27.24
C GLN A 327 25.14 -13.46 -28.55
N SER A 328 24.93 -12.15 -28.50
CA SER A 328 24.44 -11.36 -29.64
C SER A 328 25.55 -10.84 -30.56
N ASN A 329 26.83 -10.92 -30.17
CA ASN A 329 27.97 -10.43 -30.93
C ASN A 329 29.01 -11.56 -31.15
N PRO A 330 29.48 -11.82 -32.37
CA PRO A 330 29.12 -11.11 -33.62
C PRO A 330 27.75 -11.48 -34.18
N TYR A 331 27.18 -12.61 -33.78
CA TYR A 331 25.85 -13.08 -34.22
C TYR A 331 25.09 -13.61 -33.02
N PHE A 332 23.76 -13.53 -33.08
CA PHE A 332 22.88 -14.12 -32.08
C PHE A 332 22.93 -15.66 -32.22
N GLU A 333 23.60 -16.33 -31.32
CA GLU A 333 23.79 -17.78 -31.37
C GLU A 333 23.94 -18.41 -29.98
N ASP A 334 23.57 -19.69 -29.91
CA ASP A 334 23.74 -20.55 -28.75
C ASP A 334 25.25 -20.76 -28.49
N ARG A 335 25.65 -20.55 -27.26
CA ARG A 335 27.05 -20.70 -26.81
C ARG A 335 27.28 -21.92 -25.95
N GLY A 336 26.23 -22.53 -25.44
CA GLY A 336 26.28 -23.72 -24.58
C GLY A 336 25.11 -23.80 -23.62
N GLN A 337 24.93 -24.97 -23.03
CA GLN A 337 23.85 -25.22 -22.08
C GLN A 337 24.22 -26.36 -21.12
N ILE A 338 23.53 -26.41 -19.96
CA ILE A 338 23.57 -27.59 -19.06
C ILE A 338 22.66 -28.73 -19.58
N GLN A 339 22.68 -29.86 -18.90
CA GLN A 339 21.80 -30.97 -19.23
C GLN A 339 20.32 -30.66 -18.93
N TRP A 340 19.43 -31.22 -19.75
CA TRP A 340 17.99 -31.20 -19.45
C TRP A 340 17.69 -32.04 -18.23
N THR A 341 16.90 -31.51 -17.30
CA THR A 341 16.57 -32.20 -16.05
C THR A 341 15.10 -31.93 -15.69
N GLY A 342 14.53 -32.79 -14.86
CA GLY A 342 13.28 -32.55 -14.16
C GLY A 342 13.53 -32.06 -12.74
N ILE A 343 12.46 -31.84 -11.98
CA ILE A 343 12.58 -31.30 -10.59
C ILE A 343 13.15 -32.34 -9.60
N THR A 344 12.84 -33.62 -9.78
CA THR A 344 13.13 -34.69 -8.79
C THR A 344 14.59 -34.74 -8.33
N PRO A 345 15.60 -34.65 -9.22
CA PRO A 345 17.01 -34.72 -8.80
C PRO A 345 17.47 -33.53 -7.94
N HIS A 346 16.70 -32.45 -7.90
CA HIS A 346 17.08 -31.21 -7.20
C HIS A 346 16.41 -31.06 -5.84
N LEU A 347 15.44 -31.91 -5.48
CA LEU A 347 14.64 -31.73 -4.26
C LEU A 347 15.50 -31.92 -3.01
N GLY A 348 15.64 -30.80 -2.24
CA GLY A 348 16.42 -30.74 -1.00
C GLY A 348 17.95 -30.83 -1.23
N ILE A 349 18.42 -30.70 -2.47
CA ILE A 349 19.82 -30.82 -2.84
C ILE A 349 20.32 -29.51 -3.42
N LEU A 350 21.34 -28.93 -2.78
CA LEU A 350 22.11 -27.85 -3.37
C LEU A 350 23.04 -28.41 -4.44
N GLY A 351 22.67 -28.22 -5.69
CA GLY A 351 23.46 -28.67 -6.84
C GLY A 351 24.35 -27.54 -7.36
N MET A 352 25.41 -27.94 -8.05
CA MET A 352 26.27 -27.05 -8.83
C MET A 352 26.46 -27.61 -10.23
N ASP A 353 26.39 -26.75 -11.23
CA ASP A 353 26.64 -27.06 -12.63
C ASP A 353 27.42 -25.90 -13.28
N THR A 354 27.89 -26.09 -14.50
CA THR A 354 28.66 -25.10 -15.24
C THR A 354 28.21 -25.06 -16.68
N ILE A 355 27.88 -23.88 -17.18
CA ILE A 355 27.71 -23.71 -18.63
C ILE A 355 29.09 -23.53 -19.25
N TRP A 356 29.43 -24.46 -20.12
CA TRP A 356 30.63 -24.41 -20.95
C TRP A 356 30.25 -24.00 -22.37
N SER A 357 31.07 -23.13 -22.98
CA SER A 357 30.94 -22.87 -24.41
C SER A 357 31.33 -24.12 -25.21
N TYR A 358 30.81 -24.21 -26.42
CA TYR A 358 31.21 -25.29 -27.36
C TYR A 358 32.69 -25.29 -27.69
N SER A 359 33.39 -24.18 -27.42
CA SER A 359 34.86 -24.06 -27.52
C SER A 359 35.64 -24.41 -26.24
N GLY A 360 34.92 -24.83 -25.18
CA GLY A 360 35.54 -25.26 -23.93
C GLY A 360 35.81 -24.15 -22.89
N ASN A 361 35.37 -22.93 -23.13
CA ASN A 361 35.51 -21.83 -22.15
C ASN A 361 34.30 -21.83 -21.19
N ARG A 362 34.54 -21.57 -19.91
CA ARG A 362 33.46 -21.39 -18.95
C ARG A 362 32.69 -20.11 -19.23
N ILE A 363 31.35 -20.18 -19.15
CA ILE A 363 30.43 -19.06 -19.34
C ILE A 363 29.85 -18.60 -18.01
N ALA A 364 29.41 -19.57 -17.17
CA ALA A 364 28.82 -19.30 -15.87
C ALA A 364 28.89 -20.53 -14.97
N ILE A 365 28.93 -20.29 -13.67
CA ILE A 365 28.62 -21.29 -12.64
C ILE A 365 27.14 -21.20 -12.33
N ILE A 366 26.46 -22.34 -12.20
CA ILE A 366 25.04 -22.42 -11.89
C ILE A 366 24.88 -23.16 -10.55
N GLN A 367 24.23 -22.51 -9.58
CA GLN A 367 23.76 -23.19 -8.38
C GLN A 367 22.28 -23.50 -8.57
N THR A 368 21.85 -24.66 -8.07
CA THR A 368 20.47 -25.15 -8.21
C THR A 368 19.95 -25.63 -6.87
N TYR A 369 18.67 -25.32 -6.60
CA TYR A 369 17.99 -25.84 -5.42
C TYR A 369 16.51 -26.04 -5.71
N GLY A 370 16.02 -27.27 -5.55
CA GLY A 370 14.61 -27.60 -5.71
C GLY A 370 13.95 -27.86 -4.35
N GLN A 371 12.70 -27.45 -4.21
CA GLN A 371 11.90 -27.66 -2.99
C GLN A 371 10.49 -28.13 -3.31
N LEU A 372 9.90 -28.84 -2.33
CA LEU A 372 8.47 -29.11 -2.27
C LEU A 372 7.89 -28.38 -1.06
N ILE A 373 7.09 -27.34 -1.31
CA ILE A 373 6.52 -26.47 -0.27
C ILE A 373 5.01 -26.46 -0.43
N SER A 374 4.27 -26.91 0.59
CA SER A 374 2.80 -26.88 0.62
C SER A 374 2.15 -27.44 -0.66
N GLY A 375 2.68 -28.55 -1.20
CA GLY A 375 2.17 -29.19 -2.42
C GLY A 375 2.54 -28.51 -3.73
N ARG A 376 3.55 -27.62 -3.73
CA ARG A 376 4.11 -26.97 -4.91
C ARG A 376 5.59 -27.22 -5.00
N TYR A 377 6.06 -27.34 -6.22
CA TYR A 377 7.49 -27.35 -6.51
C TYR A 377 7.99 -25.94 -6.76
N SER A 378 9.11 -25.59 -6.16
CA SER A 378 9.95 -24.48 -6.57
C SER A 378 11.30 -24.95 -7.06
N MET A 379 11.87 -24.22 -8.01
CA MET A 379 13.23 -24.42 -8.49
C MET A 379 13.94 -23.09 -8.57
N THR A 380 15.05 -22.98 -7.88
CA THR A 380 15.91 -21.80 -7.88
C THR A 380 17.17 -22.08 -8.68
N TYR A 381 17.51 -21.15 -9.57
CA TYR A 381 18.80 -21.05 -10.23
C TYR A 381 19.50 -19.77 -9.79
N VAL A 382 20.74 -19.88 -9.35
CA VAL A 382 21.65 -18.75 -9.16
C VAL A 382 22.73 -18.85 -10.22
N ILE A 383 22.72 -17.92 -11.16
CA ILE A 383 23.67 -17.86 -12.26
C ILE A 383 24.77 -16.88 -11.87
N ILE A 384 26.00 -17.34 -11.79
CA ILE A 384 27.19 -16.54 -11.54
C ILE A 384 27.92 -16.38 -12.88
N PRO A 385 27.73 -15.28 -13.62
CA PRO A 385 28.25 -15.14 -14.97
C PRO A 385 29.73 -14.73 -14.96
N ASP A 386 30.52 -15.29 -15.86
CA ASP A 386 31.90 -14.83 -16.09
C ASP A 386 31.95 -13.54 -16.93
N SER A 387 30.85 -13.17 -17.62
CA SER A 387 30.73 -11.97 -18.43
C SER A 387 29.30 -11.48 -18.53
N THR A 388 29.11 -10.16 -18.63
CA THR A 388 27.80 -9.50 -18.84
C THR A 388 27.31 -9.54 -20.28
N THR A 389 28.08 -10.12 -21.20
CA THR A 389 27.74 -10.17 -22.63
C THR A 389 26.72 -11.27 -22.98
N TYR A 390 26.53 -12.25 -22.11
CA TYR A 390 25.63 -13.35 -22.32
C TYR A 390 24.18 -13.04 -21.96
N PHE A 391 23.26 -13.66 -22.70
CA PHE A 391 21.85 -13.83 -22.38
C PHE A 391 21.66 -15.25 -21.85
N PHE A 392 21.17 -15.39 -20.64
CA PHE A 392 20.90 -16.71 -20.05
C PHE A 392 19.49 -17.14 -20.39
N ARG A 393 19.37 -18.31 -21.00
CA ARG A 393 18.14 -18.85 -21.58
C ARG A 393 17.57 -19.92 -20.66
N LEU A 394 16.48 -19.64 -19.95
CA LEU A 394 15.68 -20.66 -19.29
C LEU A 394 14.75 -21.30 -20.33
N MET A 395 14.97 -22.57 -20.61
CA MET A 395 14.15 -23.39 -21.50
C MET A 395 13.32 -24.37 -20.69
N SER A 396 12.10 -24.63 -21.15
CA SER A 396 11.23 -25.67 -20.59
C SER A 396 10.55 -26.44 -21.72
N LYS A 397 10.36 -27.76 -21.54
CA LYS A 397 9.68 -28.64 -22.50
C LYS A 397 8.86 -29.72 -21.79
N GLY A 398 7.87 -30.28 -22.49
CA GLY A 398 6.97 -31.30 -21.97
C GLY A 398 5.53 -30.86 -21.93
N THR A 399 4.78 -31.30 -20.91
CA THR A 399 3.37 -30.93 -20.72
C THR A 399 3.16 -30.49 -19.29
N GLY A 400 2.60 -29.27 -19.12
CA GLY A 400 2.34 -28.63 -17.84
C GLY A 400 2.63 -27.14 -17.87
N LYS A 401 2.64 -26.50 -16.73
CA LYS A 401 2.94 -25.07 -16.62
C LYS A 401 3.90 -24.77 -15.48
N LEU A 402 4.65 -23.69 -15.64
CA LEU A 402 5.47 -23.08 -14.61
C LEU A 402 5.40 -21.56 -14.70
N ASP A 403 5.44 -20.90 -13.55
CA ASP A 403 5.43 -19.46 -13.41
C ASP A 403 6.79 -19.00 -12.87
N THR A 404 7.33 -17.92 -13.42
CA THR A 404 8.65 -17.38 -13.05
C THR A 404 8.55 -15.89 -12.85
N TRP A 405 9.22 -15.34 -11.83
CA TRP A 405 9.33 -13.92 -11.55
C TRP A 405 10.79 -13.48 -11.53
N SER A 406 11.10 -12.37 -12.23
CA SER A 406 12.42 -11.76 -12.22
C SER A 406 12.41 -10.38 -12.89
N PHE A 407 13.18 -9.44 -12.38
CA PHE A 407 13.45 -8.15 -13.02
C PHE A 407 14.52 -8.23 -14.13
N GLU A 408 15.23 -9.33 -14.23
CA GLU A 408 16.27 -9.55 -15.23
C GLU A 408 15.75 -10.14 -16.54
N MET A 409 14.44 -10.33 -16.70
CA MET A 409 13.81 -10.83 -17.93
C MET A 409 13.97 -9.84 -19.09
N VAL A 410 14.34 -10.35 -20.25
CA VAL A 410 14.48 -9.54 -21.47
C VAL A 410 13.12 -9.35 -22.12
N SER A 411 12.64 -8.11 -22.17
CA SER A 411 11.30 -7.77 -22.72
C SER A 411 11.34 -6.99 -24.04
N SER A 412 12.53 -6.57 -24.47
CA SER A 412 12.71 -5.71 -25.66
C SER A 412 14.01 -6.03 -26.39
N ALA A 413 14.22 -5.40 -27.55
CA ALA A 413 15.40 -5.57 -28.39
C ALA A 413 15.67 -7.04 -28.79
N LEU A 414 14.61 -7.81 -29.03
CA LEU A 414 14.71 -9.19 -29.46
C LEU A 414 15.15 -9.28 -30.93
N PRO A 415 15.98 -10.30 -31.30
CA PRO A 415 16.38 -10.50 -32.69
C PRO A 415 15.18 -10.93 -33.54
N PRO A 416 15.14 -10.59 -34.84
CA PRO A 416 14.13 -11.15 -35.74
C PRO A 416 14.40 -12.64 -36.01
N ALA A 417 13.36 -13.37 -36.42
CA ALA A 417 13.46 -14.81 -36.71
C ALA A 417 14.45 -15.15 -37.84
N SER A 418 14.73 -14.20 -38.74
CA SER A 418 15.77 -14.35 -39.79
C SER A 418 17.20 -14.40 -39.22
N VAL A 419 17.43 -13.83 -38.03
CA VAL A 419 18.72 -13.82 -37.33
C VAL A 419 18.80 -14.96 -36.31
N TYR A 420 17.70 -15.20 -35.59
CA TYR A 420 17.62 -16.23 -34.56
C TYR A 420 16.26 -16.97 -34.69
N PRO A 421 16.17 -18.03 -35.51
CA PRO A 421 14.90 -18.71 -35.78
C PRO A 421 14.20 -19.28 -34.56
N PHE A 422 14.97 -19.66 -33.51
CA PHE A 422 14.44 -20.17 -32.26
C PHE A 422 13.64 -19.15 -31.47
N ILE A 423 13.73 -17.84 -31.84
CA ILE A 423 12.94 -16.77 -31.23
C ILE A 423 11.42 -17.00 -31.32
N SER A 424 10.96 -17.81 -32.27
CA SER A 424 9.55 -18.21 -32.38
C SER A 424 9.03 -18.96 -31.16
N LYS A 425 9.93 -19.48 -30.32
CA LYS A 425 9.64 -20.16 -29.05
C LYS A 425 9.82 -19.27 -27.82
N TYR A 426 10.15 -18.01 -28.05
CA TYR A 426 10.36 -17.04 -26.98
C TYR A 426 9.05 -16.66 -26.32
N LYS A 427 8.99 -16.75 -25.00
CA LYS A 427 7.87 -16.24 -24.21
C LYS A 427 8.26 -14.87 -23.64
N LEU A 428 7.54 -13.85 -24.06
CA LEU A 428 7.70 -12.50 -23.53
C LEU A 428 7.18 -12.45 -22.10
N PRO A 429 7.92 -11.76 -21.19
CA PRO A 429 7.38 -11.46 -19.88
C PRO A 429 6.18 -10.52 -19.99
N ASP A 430 5.26 -10.65 -19.05
CA ASP A 430 4.04 -9.86 -18.98
C ASP A 430 3.99 -8.97 -17.73
N PHE A 431 2.97 -8.10 -17.68
CA PHE A 431 2.72 -7.15 -16.61
C PHE A 431 1.66 -7.66 -15.62
N ASN A 432 1.30 -8.93 -15.68
CA ASN A 432 0.34 -9.56 -14.78
C ASN A 432 1.07 -10.24 -13.62
N GLN A 433 0.31 -10.64 -12.57
CA GLN A 433 0.83 -11.40 -11.44
C GLN A 433 2.07 -10.75 -10.79
N ASN A 434 2.10 -9.43 -10.70
CA ASN A 434 3.22 -8.70 -10.11
C ASN A 434 2.92 -8.12 -8.70
N ILE A 435 1.93 -8.69 -8.00
CA ILE A 435 1.75 -8.52 -6.55
C ILE A 435 2.98 -9.11 -5.84
N CYS A 436 3.43 -8.49 -4.76
CA CYS A 436 4.45 -9.11 -3.90
C CYS A 436 3.99 -10.50 -3.44
N SER A 437 4.94 -11.43 -3.34
CA SER A 437 4.69 -12.81 -2.95
C SER A 437 4.41 -12.96 -1.45
N SER A 438 4.07 -14.21 -1.00
CA SER A 438 3.79 -14.58 0.37
C SER A 438 2.45 -14.00 0.89
N PHE A 439 2.44 -13.37 2.06
CA PHE A 439 1.23 -12.93 2.75
C PHE A 439 0.38 -11.92 1.97
N GLN A 440 0.95 -11.12 1.05
CA GLN A 440 0.16 -10.25 0.17
C GLN A 440 -0.80 -11.03 -0.72
N CYS A 441 -0.45 -12.27 -1.03
CA CYS A 441 -1.27 -13.19 -1.82
C CYS A 441 -2.24 -14.04 -0.97
N SER A 442 -2.25 -13.88 0.36
CA SER A 442 -3.16 -14.59 1.27
C SER A 442 -4.62 -14.15 1.09
N ASP A 443 -5.56 -15.04 1.47
CA ASP A 443 -6.99 -14.73 1.53
C ASP A 443 -7.39 -13.93 2.78
N VAL A 444 -6.57 -13.93 3.80
CA VAL A 444 -6.83 -13.29 5.10
C VAL A 444 -6.27 -11.87 5.14
N VAL A 445 -5.01 -11.69 4.73
CA VAL A 445 -4.35 -10.38 4.68
C VAL A 445 -5.00 -9.49 3.61
N LEU A 446 -5.26 -8.23 3.94
CA LEU A 446 -5.73 -7.23 2.97
C LEU A 446 -4.56 -6.65 2.18
N CYS A 447 -4.50 -6.96 0.90
CA CYS A 447 -3.51 -6.45 -0.05
C CYS A 447 -4.04 -5.18 -0.74
N VAL A 448 -3.28 -4.08 -0.67
CA VAL A 448 -3.73 -2.75 -1.08
C VAL A 448 -2.93 -2.24 -2.28
N GLY A 449 -3.63 -1.99 -3.38
CA GLY A 449 -3.15 -1.25 -4.54
C GLY A 449 -3.27 0.27 -4.34
N GLN A 450 -2.71 1.05 -5.28
CA GLN A 450 -2.71 2.50 -5.15
C GLN A 450 -3.31 3.23 -6.35
N TYR A 451 -3.92 4.38 -6.07
CA TYR A 451 -4.28 5.36 -7.07
C TYR A 451 -3.71 6.75 -6.75
N VAL A 452 -3.73 7.65 -7.74
CA VAL A 452 -3.19 9.00 -7.62
C VAL A 452 -4.02 9.82 -6.63
N ASN A 453 -3.38 10.25 -5.54
CA ASN A 453 -4.01 11.04 -4.48
C ASN A 453 -4.21 12.49 -4.89
N ARG A 454 -3.19 13.10 -5.52
CA ARG A 454 -3.19 14.48 -6.01
C ARG A 454 -2.23 14.65 -7.17
N ASN A 455 -2.39 15.73 -7.91
CA ASN A 455 -1.46 16.09 -9.00
C ASN A 455 -0.67 17.38 -8.73
N ASN A 456 -0.82 17.99 -7.55
CA ASN A 456 -0.06 19.18 -7.16
C ASN A 456 0.00 19.35 -5.64
N TYR A 457 0.95 20.16 -5.18
CA TYR A 457 1.04 20.71 -3.80
C TYR A 457 1.96 21.91 -3.76
N ILE A 458 1.95 22.67 -2.65
CA ILE A 458 2.86 23.77 -2.38
C ILE A 458 4.06 23.26 -1.59
N ASP A 459 5.27 23.50 -2.08
CA ASP A 459 6.52 23.11 -1.41
C ASP A 459 6.90 24.06 -0.26
N VAL A 460 7.99 23.74 0.44
CA VAL A 460 8.49 24.52 1.59
C VAL A 460 8.87 25.96 1.21
N ASN A 461 9.19 26.23 -0.05
CA ASN A 461 9.53 27.56 -0.56
C ASN A 461 8.30 28.33 -1.08
N GLY A 462 7.11 27.76 -0.99
CA GLY A 462 5.88 28.35 -1.52
C GLY A 462 5.65 28.13 -3.02
N ASN A 463 6.43 27.29 -3.68
CA ASN A 463 6.29 26.99 -5.10
C ASN A 463 5.26 25.89 -5.33
N LEU A 464 4.42 26.04 -6.36
CA LEU A 464 3.48 25.03 -6.79
C LEU A 464 4.23 23.90 -7.54
N GLN A 465 4.26 22.72 -6.97
CA GLN A 465 4.73 21.50 -7.61
C GLN A 465 3.57 20.81 -8.33
N THR A 466 3.75 20.45 -9.61
CA THR A 466 2.72 19.81 -10.43
C THR A 466 3.24 18.53 -11.08
N PHE A 467 2.37 17.53 -11.23
CA PHE A 467 2.68 16.23 -11.80
C PHE A 467 1.76 15.92 -12.97
N ALA A 468 2.28 15.27 -14.01
CA ALA A 468 1.53 14.84 -15.19
C ALA A 468 0.67 13.59 -14.90
N THR A 469 0.08 13.51 -13.72
CA THR A 469 -0.80 12.42 -13.29
C THR A 469 -2.23 12.93 -13.12
N THR A 470 -3.21 12.07 -13.27
CA THR A 470 -4.62 12.42 -13.08
C THR A 470 -5.09 11.95 -11.72
N GLU A 471 -5.56 12.86 -10.87
CA GLU A 471 -6.12 12.55 -9.56
C GLU A 471 -7.26 11.53 -9.70
N GLY A 472 -7.22 10.48 -8.91
CA GLY A 472 -8.17 9.37 -8.95
C GLY A 472 -7.82 8.26 -9.95
N ALA A 473 -6.92 8.46 -10.91
CA ALA A 473 -6.50 7.41 -11.83
C ALA A 473 -5.63 6.35 -11.13
N LEU A 474 -5.65 5.11 -11.62
CA LEU A 474 -4.75 4.06 -11.14
C LEU A 474 -3.31 4.50 -11.33
N ALA A 475 -2.49 4.36 -10.31
CA ALA A 475 -1.06 4.64 -10.44
C ALA A 475 -0.39 3.54 -11.29
N ALA A 476 0.41 3.95 -12.27
CA ALA A 476 1.03 3.01 -13.21
C ALA A 476 1.92 1.97 -12.53
N SER A 477 2.54 2.35 -11.41
CA SER A 477 3.40 1.47 -10.62
C SER A 477 2.63 0.50 -9.72
N SER A 478 1.31 0.68 -9.51
CA SER A 478 0.53 -0.23 -8.66
C SER A 478 0.60 -1.66 -9.16
N SER A 479 1.16 -2.56 -8.36
CA SER A 479 1.18 -3.99 -8.66
C SER A 479 -0.23 -4.57 -8.77
N LYS A 480 -0.39 -5.55 -9.63
CA LYS A 480 -1.69 -6.13 -10.01
C LYS A 480 -1.63 -7.65 -10.08
N GLY A 481 -2.79 -8.25 -9.84
CA GLY A 481 -2.99 -9.68 -9.90
C GLY A 481 -3.09 -10.24 -11.32
N PRO A 482 -3.64 -11.45 -11.42
CA PRO A 482 -4.13 -12.28 -10.31
C PRO A 482 -2.99 -12.86 -9.47
N THR A 483 -3.32 -13.59 -8.39
CA THR A 483 -2.38 -14.52 -7.77
C THR A 483 -2.07 -15.69 -8.72
N ARG A 484 -1.02 -16.48 -8.44
CA ARG A 484 -0.67 -17.65 -9.27
C ARG A 484 -1.80 -18.68 -9.38
N ASP A 485 -2.63 -18.82 -8.37
CA ASP A 485 -3.81 -19.69 -8.36
C ASP A 485 -5.10 -18.99 -8.86
N GLY A 486 -4.97 -17.81 -9.46
CA GLY A 486 -6.04 -17.12 -10.21
C GLY A 486 -6.98 -16.24 -9.40
N ARG A 487 -6.74 -16.03 -8.10
CA ARG A 487 -7.57 -15.16 -7.26
C ARG A 487 -7.28 -13.68 -7.56
N THR A 488 -8.31 -12.86 -7.47
CA THR A 488 -8.18 -11.41 -7.65
C THR A 488 -7.34 -10.78 -6.55
N LYS A 489 -6.33 -10.02 -6.92
CA LYS A 489 -5.53 -9.11 -6.09
C LYS A 489 -5.18 -7.87 -6.93
N PRO A 490 -4.96 -6.69 -6.32
CA PRO A 490 -5.10 -6.40 -4.90
C PRO A 490 -6.53 -6.60 -4.43
N ASP A 491 -6.76 -6.60 -3.11
CA ASP A 491 -8.11 -6.69 -2.56
C ASP A 491 -8.88 -5.37 -2.73
N ILE A 492 -8.20 -4.25 -2.52
CA ILE A 492 -8.76 -2.90 -2.59
C ILE A 492 -7.68 -1.91 -3.03
N THR A 493 -8.06 -0.72 -3.47
CA THR A 493 -7.14 0.38 -3.73
C THR A 493 -7.40 1.57 -2.81
N SER A 494 -6.35 2.31 -2.49
CA SER A 494 -6.40 3.55 -1.72
C SER A 494 -5.47 4.61 -2.32
N THR A 495 -5.49 5.81 -1.78
CA THR A 495 -4.60 6.91 -2.18
C THR A 495 -3.14 6.59 -1.87
N GLY A 496 -2.28 6.61 -2.87
CA GLY A 496 -0.86 6.31 -2.72
C GLY A 496 0.04 7.34 -3.40
N GLU A 497 -0.10 7.50 -4.70
CA GLU A 497 0.78 8.38 -5.49
C GLU A 497 0.61 9.85 -5.08
N VAL A 498 1.74 10.54 -4.84
CA VAL A 498 1.82 11.94 -4.36
C VAL A 498 1.10 12.11 -3.01
N THR A 499 1.54 11.37 -2.01
CA THR A 499 1.09 11.54 -0.61
C THR A 499 2.10 12.36 0.18
N LEU A 500 1.61 13.25 1.04
CA LEU A 500 2.41 14.08 1.94
C LEU A 500 2.24 13.56 3.37
N SER A 501 3.34 13.29 4.07
CA SER A 501 3.31 12.78 5.44
C SER A 501 4.59 13.10 6.19
N ALA A 502 4.68 12.67 7.45
CA ALA A 502 5.77 12.95 8.35
C ALA A 502 7.14 12.64 7.73
N LEU A 503 8.07 13.57 7.89
CA LEU A 503 9.46 13.44 7.50
C LEU A 503 10.30 12.99 8.71
N LYS A 504 11.24 12.09 8.51
CA LYS A 504 12.30 11.87 9.51
C LYS A 504 13.07 13.18 9.73
N LEU A 505 12.95 13.77 10.94
CA LEU A 505 13.42 15.13 11.22
C LEU A 505 14.93 15.31 10.99
N SER A 506 15.74 14.28 11.29
CA SER A 506 17.18 14.34 11.04
C SER A 506 17.54 14.47 9.54
N SER A 507 16.61 14.17 8.62
CA SER A 507 16.81 14.34 7.18
C SER A 507 16.36 15.71 6.65
N ALA A 508 15.67 16.52 7.47
CA ALA A 508 15.06 17.77 7.02
C ALA A 508 16.07 18.76 6.43
N ALA A 509 17.22 18.94 7.08
CA ALA A 509 18.27 19.84 6.60
C ALA A 509 18.84 19.41 5.25
N TRP A 510 19.01 18.11 5.04
CA TRP A 510 19.49 17.57 3.76
C TRP A 510 18.46 17.81 2.64
N PHE A 511 17.19 17.53 2.88
CA PHE A 511 16.14 17.77 1.88
C PHE A 511 15.99 19.26 1.56
N LEU A 512 16.04 20.12 2.58
CA LEU A 512 15.96 21.56 2.39
C LEU A 512 17.10 22.08 1.48
N ALA A 513 18.30 21.54 1.63
CA ALA A 513 19.47 21.93 0.85
C ALA A 513 19.49 21.32 -0.58
N ASN A 514 19.01 20.07 -0.75
CA ASN A 514 19.22 19.31 -1.98
C ASN A 514 17.93 19.05 -2.79
N GLN A 515 16.77 18.91 -2.13
CA GLN A 515 15.49 18.59 -2.75
C GLN A 515 14.32 19.33 -2.06
N PRO A 516 14.37 20.65 -1.91
CA PRO A 516 13.33 21.40 -1.20
C PRO A 516 11.95 21.24 -1.83
N PHE A 517 11.91 20.97 -3.13
CA PHE A 517 10.67 20.68 -3.86
C PHE A 517 9.94 19.41 -3.40
N LYS A 518 10.59 18.51 -2.65
CA LYS A 518 9.93 17.34 -2.02
C LYS A 518 9.31 17.67 -0.68
N LEU A 519 9.79 18.71 0.01
CA LEU A 519 9.26 19.09 1.30
C LEU A 519 7.95 19.87 1.13
N ALA A 520 6.95 19.49 1.90
CA ALA A 520 5.72 20.27 2.01
C ALA A 520 5.93 21.54 2.83
N GLN A 521 5.00 22.46 2.73
CA GLN A 521 5.00 23.69 3.54
C GLN A 521 5.16 23.37 5.03
N GLY A 522 6.00 24.13 5.72
CA GLY A 522 6.37 23.88 7.12
C GLY A 522 7.63 23.03 7.30
N GLY A 523 8.10 22.29 6.28
CA GLY A 523 9.40 21.62 6.26
C GLY A 523 9.52 20.36 7.11
N MET A 524 8.43 19.90 7.76
CA MET A 524 8.38 18.71 8.61
C MET A 524 7.70 17.51 7.94
N HIS A 525 7.19 17.70 6.71
CA HIS A 525 6.48 16.68 5.94
C HIS A 525 7.08 16.60 4.54
N ILE A 526 7.05 15.41 3.97
CA ILE A 526 7.66 15.10 2.69
C ILE A 526 6.66 14.42 1.75
N ARG A 527 6.84 14.64 0.45
CA ARG A 527 6.13 13.92 -0.59
C ARG A 527 6.79 12.57 -0.87
N ASP A 528 5.98 11.53 -0.81
CA ASP A 528 6.32 10.20 -1.30
C ASP A 528 5.08 9.58 -1.99
N GLY A 529 5.11 8.28 -2.29
CA GLY A 529 4.04 7.56 -2.96
C GLY A 529 4.24 6.07 -2.88
N GLY A 530 3.52 5.34 -3.74
CA GLY A 530 3.58 3.89 -3.78
C GLY A 530 2.45 3.22 -2.99
N THR A 531 2.32 1.91 -3.18
CA THR A 531 1.39 1.09 -2.41
C THR A 531 1.72 1.10 -0.92
N SER A 532 2.97 1.42 -0.57
CA SER A 532 3.42 1.68 0.80
C SER A 532 2.70 2.88 1.45
N SER A 533 2.27 3.86 0.66
CA SER A 533 1.46 5.00 1.15
C SER A 533 -0.03 4.67 1.15
N ALA A 534 -0.49 3.73 0.32
CA ALA A 534 -1.90 3.34 0.24
C ALA A 534 -2.33 2.38 1.36
N ALA A 535 -1.47 1.43 1.72
CA ALA A 535 -1.75 0.45 2.76
C ALA A 535 -2.04 1.09 4.13
N PRO A 536 -1.27 2.06 4.63
CA PRO A 536 -1.52 2.69 5.93
C PRO A 536 -2.81 3.50 5.99
N VAL A 537 -3.36 3.98 4.86
CA VAL A 537 -4.69 4.61 4.82
C VAL A 537 -5.77 3.58 5.13
N VAL A 538 -5.67 2.38 4.57
CA VAL A 538 -6.58 1.27 4.85
C VAL A 538 -6.42 0.80 6.30
N ALA A 539 -5.19 0.66 6.79
CA ALA A 539 -4.92 0.28 8.18
C ALA A 539 -5.51 1.29 9.17
N GLY A 540 -5.31 2.59 8.94
CA GLY A 540 -5.92 3.64 9.75
C GLY A 540 -7.46 3.62 9.69
N THR A 541 -8.05 3.39 8.52
CA THR A 541 -9.52 3.22 8.39
C THR A 541 -10.03 2.02 9.20
N ILE A 542 -9.29 0.90 9.18
CA ILE A 542 -9.63 -0.28 10.00
C ILE A 542 -9.50 0.06 11.49
N ALA A 543 -8.52 0.86 11.90
CA ALA A 543 -8.43 1.33 13.29
C ALA A 543 -9.67 2.14 13.71
N LEU A 544 -10.21 3.01 12.83
CA LEU A 544 -11.47 3.69 13.08
C LEU A 544 -12.65 2.71 13.22
N TYR A 545 -12.68 1.68 12.36
CA TYR A 545 -13.71 0.65 12.43
C TYR A 545 -13.60 -0.20 13.70
N LEU A 546 -12.39 -0.54 14.13
CA LEU A 546 -12.12 -1.29 15.37
C LEU A 546 -12.40 -0.46 16.63
N GLN A 547 -12.23 0.87 16.60
CA GLN A 547 -12.68 1.75 17.68
C GLN A 547 -14.20 1.62 17.88
N LYS A 548 -14.95 1.48 16.81
CA LYS A 548 -16.42 1.28 16.85
C LYS A 548 -16.79 -0.16 17.19
N ASN A 549 -16.04 -1.13 16.69
CA ASN A 549 -16.37 -2.56 16.75
C ASN A 549 -15.13 -3.36 17.21
N PRO A 550 -14.73 -3.27 18.49
CA PRO A 550 -13.46 -3.81 18.96
C PRO A 550 -13.34 -5.34 18.91
N LEU A 551 -14.46 -6.05 18.81
CA LEU A 551 -14.52 -7.50 18.72
C LEU A 551 -14.88 -7.99 17.30
N ALA A 552 -14.75 -7.15 16.28
CA ALA A 552 -14.98 -7.56 14.90
C ALA A 552 -14.00 -8.67 14.50
N THR A 553 -14.49 -9.70 13.85
CA THR A 553 -13.65 -10.77 13.29
C THR A 553 -12.91 -10.26 12.05
N TRP A 554 -11.85 -10.94 11.65
CA TRP A 554 -11.15 -10.59 10.43
C TRP A 554 -12.06 -10.65 9.19
N GLN A 555 -13.04 -11.58 9.17
CA GLN A 555 -14.03 -11.67 8.11
C GLN A 555 -14.93 -10.43 8.09
N ASP A 556 -15.41 -9.97 9.27
CA ASP A 556 -16.20 -8.75 9.37
C ASP A 556 -15.45 -7.55 8.83
N ILE A 557 -14.18 -7.38 9.25
CA ILE A 557 -13.30 -6.29 8.80
C ILE A 557 -13.10 -6.36 7.29
N ARG A 558 -12.70 -7.54 6.79
CA ARG A 558 -12.44 -7.75 5.36
C ARG A 558 -13.70 -7.48 4.52
N ASN A 559 -14.81 -8.11 4.87
CA ASN A 559 -16.07 -7.93 4.16
C ASN A 559 -16.51 -6.47 4.16
N ARG A 560 -16.37 -5.78 5.29
CA ARG A 560 -16.72 -4.38 5.41
C ARG A 560 -15.87 -3.49 4.49
N VAL A 561 -14.56 -3.70 4.46
CA VAL A 561 -13.63 -2.94 3.60
C VAL A 561 -13.90 -3.20 2.13
N LEU A 562 -14.10 -4.46 1.73
CA LEU A 562 -14.25 -4.84 0.32
C LEU A 562 -15.63 -4.50 -0.24
N LEU A 563 -16.68 -4.92 0.44
CA LEU A 563 -18.05 -4.76 -0.07
C LEU A 563 -18.54 -3.30 -0.03
N CYS A 564 -17.99 -2.49 0.90
CA CYS A 564 -18.34 -1.09 1.03
C CYS A 564 -17.36 -0.13 0.30
N SER A 565 -16.54 -0.66 -0.61
CA SER A 565 -15.70 0.14 -1.48
C SER A 565 -16.52 1.02 -2.43
N LYS A 566 -15.94 2.10 -2.91
CA LYS A 566 -16.58 2.98 -3.90
C LYS A 566 -16.05 2.74 -5.30
N THR A 567 -16.91 3.03 -6.27
CA THR A 567 -16.61 3.01 -7.70
C THR A 567 -16.66 4.42 -8.27
N ASP A 568 -15.94 4.66 -9.35
CA ASP A 568 -15.99 5.89 -10.13
C ASP A 568 -15.66 5.62 -11.62
N ASN A 569 -15.51 6.69 -12.40
CA ASN A 569 -15.21 6.58 -13.81
C ASN A 569 -13.86 5.90 -14.12
N PHE A 570 -12.91 5.87 -13.18
CA PHE A 570 -11.62 5.22 -13.36
C PHE A 570 -11.68 3.72 -13.05
N THR A 571 -12.42 3.34 -12.02
CA THR A 571 -12.58 1.92 -11.65
C THR A 571 -13.49 1.18 -12.64
N GLY A 572 -14.44 1.89 -13.22
CA GLY A 572 -15.56 1.29 -13.95
C GLY A 572 -16.46 0.46 -13.03
N THR A 573 -17.34 -0.33 -13.65
CA THR A 573 -18.34 -1.15 -12.93
C THR A 573 -18.00 -2.65 -12.90
N ASN A 574 -16.98 -3.08 -13.66
CA ASN A 574 -16.56 -4.49 -13.71
C ASN A 574 -15.57 -4.80 -12.59
N LEU A 575 -16.09 -4.93 -11.37
CA LEU A 575 -15.36 -5.24 -10.15
C LEU A 575 -15.91 -6.53 -9.51
N PRO A 576 -15.06 -7.29 -8.77
CA PRO A 576 -13.62 -7.06 -8.56
C PRO A 576 -12.78 -7.37 -9.80
N ASN A 577 -11.64 -6.70 -9.94
CA ASN A 577 -10.67 -6.97 -11.00
C ASN A 577 -9.22 -6.83 -10.51
N ASN A 578 -8.26 -7.29 -11.32
CA ASN A 578 -6.85 -7.37 -10.93
C ASN A 578 -6.10 -6.02 -10.84
N ASN A 579 -6.72 -4.92 -11.21
CA ASN A 579 -6.14 -3.57 -11.08
C ASN A 579 -6.65 -2.85 -9.83
N TRP A 580 -7.94 -2.96 -9.55
CA TRP A 580 -8.64 -2.17 -8.55
C TRP A 580 -9.11 -3.01 -7.34
N GLY A 581 -9.01 -4.35 -7.42
CA GLY A 581 -9.67 -5.21 -6.46
C GLY A 581 -11.17 -4.98 -6.46
N PHE A 582 -11.76 -4.80 -5.30
CA PHE A 582 -13.18 -4.47 -5.12
C PHE A 582 -13.51 -2.99 -5.38
N GLY A 583 -12.51 -2.14 -5.62
CA GLY A 583 -12.69 -0.71 -5.91
C GLY A 583 -11.79 0.16 -5.03
N LYS A 584 -12.23 1.40 -4.77
CA LYS A 584 -11.52 2.37 -3.93
C LYS A 584 -12.05 2.36 -2.51
N LEU A 585 -11.17 2.56 -1.53
CA LEU A 585 -11.54 2.68 -0.13
C LEU A 585 -12.58 3.79 0.09
N ASP A 586 -13.59 3.50 0.91
CA ASP A 586 -14.58 4.46 1.40
C ASP A 586 -14.77 4.28 2.91
N ALA A 587 -14.05 5.07 3.69
CA ALA A 587 -14.04 4.93 5.14
C ALA A 587 -15.42 5.18 5.78
N LEU A 588 -16.20 6.11 5.25
CA LEU A 588 -17.54 6.37 5.78
C LEU A 588 -18.44 5.14 5.60
N ASN A 589 -18.44 4.55 4.41
CA ASN A 589 -19.22 3.34 4.14
C ASN A 589 -18.72 2.13 4.95
N VAL A 590 -17.41 2.01 5.18
CA VAL A 590 -16.83 0.98 6.06
C VAL A 590 -17.44 1.08 7.46
N LEU A 591 -17.59 2.28 8.02
CA LEU A 591 -18.09 2.47 9.37
C LEU A 591 -19.62 2.46 9.46
N THR A 592 -20.33 2.96 8.46
CA THR A 592 -21.80 3.09 8.50
C THR A 592 -22.51 1.86 7.95
N GLY A 593 -21.83 1.02 7.21
CA GLY A 593 -22.41 0.00 6.36
C GLY A 593 -22.59 0.54 4.95
N CYS A 594 -22.22 -0.27 3.97
CA CYS A 594 -22.63 0.02 2.63
C CYS A 594 -24.15 0.06 2.63
N ASN A 595 -24.72 1.05 1.96
CA ASN A 595 -26.01 0.84 1.36
C ASN A 595 -25.81 -0.33 0.37
N ALA A 596 -25.73 -1.57 0.87
CA ALA A 596 -26.25 -2.68 0.11
C ALA A 596 -27.52 -2.08 -0.47
N LEU A 597 -27.66 -2.07 -1.79
CA LEU A 597 -28.98 -1.91 -2.38
C LEU A 597 -29.90 -2.52 -1.36
N SER A 598 -30.66 -1.69 -0.65
CA SER A 598 -31.59 -2.20 0.31
C SER A 598 -32.52 -3.06 -0.55
N VAL A 599 -32.28 -4.36 -0.57
CA VAL A 599 -33.41 -5.22 -0.45
C VAL A 599 -33.99 -4.69 0.84
N GLN A 600 -35.01 -3.81 0.74
CA GLN A 600 -35.95 -3.69 1.82
C GLN A 600 -36.17 -5.15 2.20
N GLU A 601 -35.69 -5.55 3.39
CA GLU A 601 -36.41 -6.56 4.10
C GLU A 601 -37.79 -5.94 4.24
N GLU A 602 -38.63 -6.13 3.23
CA GLU A 602 -40.02 -6.28 3.49
C GLU A 602 -40.00 -7.41 4.49
N HIS A 603 -40.35 -7.09 5.71
CA HIS A 603 -40.78 -8.04 6.69
C HIS A 603 -42.02 -8.76 6.13
N SER A 604 -41.80 -9.56 5.08
CA SER A 604 -42.75 -10.57 4.65
C SER A 604 -42.44 -11.79 5.50
N ASN A 605 -43.35 -12.01 6.37
CA ASN A 605 -43.58 -13.16 7.23
C ASN A 605 -42.86 -14.43 6.72
N SER A 606 -41.84 -14.86 7.52
CA SER A 606 -41.42 -16.24 7.73
C SER A 606 -41.22 -17.12 6.50
N VAL A 607 -40.15 -16.83 5.73
CA VAL A 607 -39.47 -17.88 4.95
C VAL A 607 -38.48 -18.57 5.89
N GLN A 608 -38.69 -19.85 6.15
CA GLN A 608 -37.75 -20.66 6.91
C GLN A 608 -36.98 -21.58 5.97
N ILE A 609 -35.67 -21.60 6.10
CA ILE A 609 -34.77 -22.50 5.36
C ILE A 609 -34.22 -23.53 6.36
N PHE A 610 -34.50 -24.82 6.08
CA PHE A 610 -34.11 -25.90 6.98
C PHE A 610 -33.63 -27.13 6.22
N PRO A 611 -32.54 -27.78 6.65
CA PRO A 611 -31.62 -27.38 7.69
C PRO A 611 -30.68 -26.24 7.21
N ASN A 612 -30.21 -25.40 8.13
CA ASN A 612 -29.25 -24.36 7.86
C ASN A 612 -28.22 -24.32 9.00
N PRO A 613 -26.93 -24.64 8.75
CA PRO A 613 -26.34 -24.98 7.45
C PRO A 613 -26.73 -26.37 6.91
N THR A 614 -26.63 -26.53 5.60
CA THR A 614 -26.88 -27.80 4.91
C THR A 614 -25.67 -28.26 4.11
N SER A 615 -25.47 -29.58 3.98
CA SER A 615 -24.41 -30.15 3.17
C SER A 615 -24.92 -30.84 1.89
N THR A 616 -26.22 -31.06 1.76
CA THR A 616 -26.78 -31.81 0.61
C THR A 616 -28.05 -31.19 0.03
N SER A 617 -29.02 -30.82 0.88
CA SER A 617 -30.27 -30.25 0.44
C SER A 617 -30.90 -29.41 1.55
N PHE A 618 -31.76 -28.47 1.21
CA PHE A 618 -32.53 -27.67 2.14
C PHE A 618 -34.00 -27.58 1.69
N THR A 619 -34.86 -27.29 2.62
CA THR A 619 -36.29 -27.06 2.39
C THR A 619 -36.62 -25.61 2.69
N ILE A 620 -37.36 -24.96 1.82
CA ILE A 620 -37.91 -23.62 2.04
C ILE A 620 -39.35 -23.77 2.49
N ILE A 621 -39.68 -23.20 3.65
CA ILE A 621 -41.06 -23.17 4.17
C ILE A 621 -41.53 -21.72 4.16
N THR A 622 -42.63 -21.42 3.47
CA THR A 622 -43.30 -20.12 3.47
C THR A 622 -44.58 -20.18 4.28
N SER A 623 -44.93 -19.13 4.99
CA SER A 623 -46.12 -19.11 5.88
C SER A 623 -47.45 -18.88 5.20
N GLU A 624 -47.45 -18.46 3.92
CA GLU A 624 -48.65 -18.25 3.12
C GLU A 624 -48.47 -18.87 1.72
N LYS A 625 -49.57 -19.16 1.02
CA LYS A 625 -49.58 -19.66 -0.34
C LYS A 625 -49.13 -18.55 -1.32
N GLU A 626 -47.92 -18.14 -1.24
CA GLU A 626 -47.32 -17.30 -2.27
C GLU A 626 -46.69 -18.17 -3.34
N ASN A 627 -46.94 -17.85 -4.61
CA ASN A 627 -46.28 -18.50 -5.74
C ASN A 627 -44.83 -18.04 -5.75
N LEU A 628 -43.89 -18.90 -5.41
CA LEU A 628 -42.46 -18.69 -5.65
C LEU A 628 -42.24 -18.52 -7.15
N ILE A 629 -41.77 -17.35 -7.58
CA ILE A 629 -41.56 -17.02 -8.99
C ILE A 629 -40.13 -17.38 -9.41
N ALA A 630 -39.17 -17.25 -8.52
CA ALA A 630 -37.79 -17.62 -8.76
C ALA A 630 -37.01 -17.85 -7.46
N LEU A 631 -36.03 -18.76 -7.52
CA LEU A 631 -35.01 -18.96 -6.47
C LEU A 631 -33.65 -18.63 -7.02
N GLN A 632 -32.94 -17.74 -6.34
CA GLN A 632 -31.56 -17.40 -6.65
C GLN A 632 -30.67 -17.65 -5.43
N LEU A 633 -29.63 -18.46 -5.58
CA LEU A 633 -28.61 -18.68 -4.56
C LEU A 633 -27.33 -17.96 -4.96
N TYR A 634 -26.75 -17.26 -4.01
CA TYR A 634 -25.50 -16.53 -4.18
C TYR A 634 -24.42 -17.13 -3.29
N ASN A 635 -23.18 -17.18 -3.78
CA ASN A 635 -22.04 -17.46 -2.93
C ASN A 635 -21.68 -16.22 -2.09
N SER A 636 -20.69 -16.36 -1.20
CA SER A 636 -20.20 -15.26 -0.35
C SER A 636 -19.59 -14.08 -1.12
N LEU A 637 -19.40 -14.23 -2.44
CA LEU A 637 -18.90 -13.20 -3.35
C LEU A 637 -20.03 -12.52 -4.15
N GLY A 638 -21.30 -12.85 -3.87
CA GLY A 638 -22.45 -12.30 -4.59
C GLY A 638 -22.66 -12.87 -6.00
N GLN A 639 -21.97 -13.96 -6.37
CA GLN A 639 -22.17 -14.63 -7.65
C GLN A 639 -23.32 -15.62 -7.55
N ILE A 640 -24.20 -15.64 -8.55
CA ILE A 640 -25.29 -16.62 -8.62
C ILE A 640 -24.69 -18.01 -8.84
N VAL A 641 -24.92 -18.91 -7.89
CA VAL A 641 -24.49 -20.31 -7.96
C VAL A 641 -25.64 -21.26 -8.32
N HIS A 642 -26.88 -20.80 -8.17
CA HIS A 642 -28.06 -21.54 -8.59
C HIS A 642 -29.19 -20.56 -8.96
N LEU A 643 -29.91 -20.84 -10.05
CA LEU A 643 -31.05 -20.07 -10.51
C LEU A 643 -32.14 -21.02 -10.95
N GLU A 644 -33.33 -20.92 -10.36
CA GLU A 644 -34.51 -21.66 -10.75
C GLU A 644 -35.69 -20.69 -10.94
N ASN A 645 -36.31 -20.71 -12.12
CA ASN A 645 -37.27 -19.71 -12.56
C ASN A 645 -38.73 -20.19 -12.62
N GLN A 646 -39.02 -21.42 -12.24
CA GLN A 646 -40.41 -21.95 -12.16
C GLN A 646 -40.52 -23.00 -11.03
N PHE A 647 -41.46 -22.82 -10.13
CA PHE A 647 -41.86 -23.80 -9.12
C PHE A 647 -43.32 -24.23 -9.33
#